data_05c7b1c68ccfe16847fe3ca32c96b9d5
#
_entry.id   05c7b1c68ccfe16847fe3ca32c96b9d5
#
_cell.length_a   1.000
_cell.length_b   1.000
_cell.length_c   1.000
_cell.angle_alpha   90.00
_cell.angle_beta   90.00
_cell.angle_gamma   90.00
#
_symmetry.space_group_name_H-M   'P 1'
#
loop_
_entity.id
_entity.type
_entity.pdbx_description
1 polymer ?
#
loop_
_entity_poly.entity_id
_entity_poly.type
_entity_poly.pdbx_seq_one_letter_code
_entity_poly.pdbx_strand_id
1 'polypeptide(L)'
;MQVQAVAWEGEDFEDQFVIRIYGRSQSAKSVCVTVPFDPYFYIKVRPSHDLSALRVVLSQTIKVKEIQEIKAKDLWGFRNQILERFVKVSFHTLKAMRICASILQQGPYKGFGTLKVYESNLDPVLRFMHVTDIRSTGWFKVSGGERDESTSCNINIWNCEVTPVLRDDIAPLVIMSFDIECYSSTGEFPNPSNPKDVVFQIGMTTKHFGSSELTRKCLCLKNTQALDCESFETEKKLLERFEQYITEIDPDIITGWNIFGFDLEYLQVRSVKNGLAPTWGRFKNSPIELVTKNLSSSALGNNLLKMVPMRGRYVFDFFQDVKRDHKLESYSLNNVSKHFLKDQKNDMPVKEIFSRYLEGDPVRLGEVAEYCLQDTVLPHKLLEHLFQIQNQIEMAKACWVPLSFLSERGQQIKVFSQMAYKARQLGFLIPTFKKSGPTLEPEKYQGATVLEAQTGAYYTPITALDFASLYPSIMCAHNLCYSTLVMDPQFDNLPGVEYEQFGPHRFAQNVPSLLPVILSDLKAYRKKAKKLMAQAEGTPMEAVYNGQQLAYKVSMNSIYGFCGASKGILPLVAIASTVTMRGRQMIEETKTYVEANFPGAQVRYGDTDSVMVEFDVQGRKGQDAIDYSWQLGERASEECTKLFKAPNDLELEKVYYPYFLYSKKRYAAKM
;
A
#
# COMPACT_ATOMS: atom_id res chain seq x y z
N MET A 1 -14.00 -0.19 26.08
CA MET A 1 -14.70 -0.22 24.78
C MET A 1 -13.75 -0.78 23.72
N GLN A 2 -14.25 -1.56 22.73
CA GLN A 2 -13.43 -2.04 21.59
C GLN A 2 -13.80 -1.30 20.33
N VAL A 3 -12.78 -0.91 19.55
CA VAL A 3 -12.90 -0.09 18.36
C VAL A 3 -12.00 -0.66 17.26
N GLN A 4 -12.49 -0.74 16.03
CA GLN A 4 -11.63 -0.99 14.88
C GLN A 4 -11.14 0.36 14.33
N ALA A 5 -9.83 0.51 14.17
CA ALA A 5 -9.24 1.72 13.60
C ALA A 5 -9.52 1.82 12.10
N VAL A 6 -9.73 3.04 11.61
CA VAL A 6 -9.98 3.35 10.19
C VAL A 6 -9.03 4.45 9.70
N ALA A 7 -8.96 5.56 10.41
CA ALA A 7 -8.12 6.70 10.03
C ALA A 7 -7.20 7.11 11.19
N TRP A 8 -6.01 7.59 10.83
CA TRP A 8 -4.97 7.98 11.78
C TRP A 8 -4.42 9.35 11.41
N GLU A 9 -4.27 10.20 12.40
CA GLU A 9 -3.67 11.52 12.24
C GLU A 9 -2.67 11.80 13.35
N GLY A 10 -1.59 12.49 13.00
CA GLY A 10 -0.62 12.98 13.96
C GLY A 10 -0.35 14.44 13.72
N GLU A 11 -0.47 15.27 14.75
CA GLU A 11 -0.24 16.72 14.65
C GLU A 11 0.32 17.31 15.92
N ASP A 12 1.03 18.43 15.78
CA ASP A 12 1.37 19.28 16.91
C ASP A 12 0.09 20.06 17.30
N PHE A 13 -0.41 19.77 18.49
CA PHE A 13 -1.58 20.42 19.06
C PHE A 13 -1.17 21.13 20.36
N GLU A 14 -1.36 22.46 20.41
CA GLU A 14 -0.79 23.30 21.47
C GLU A 14 0.73 23.06 21.60
N ASP A 15 1.21 22.67 22.79
CA ASP A 15 2.61 22.45 23.10
C ASP A 15 3.03 20.97 23.05
N GLN A 16 2.18 20.08 22.52
CA GLN A 16 2.44 18.64 22.47
C GLN A 16 2.03 18.02 21.13
N PHE A 17 2.65 16.90 20.77
CA PHE A 17 2.23 16.11 19.64
C PHE A 17 1.19 15.09 20.07
N VAL A 18 0.13 14.95 19.29
CA VAL A 18 -0.97 14.02 19.54
C VAL A 18 -1.20 13.08 18.38
N ILE A 19 -1.63 11.87 18.71
CA ILE A 19 -2.14 10.89 17.75
C ILE A 19 -3.64 10.81 17.91
N ARG A 20 -4.39 11.00 16.81
CA ARG A 20 -5.83 10.74 16.75
C ARG A 20 -6.10 9.46 15.99
N ILE A 21 -6.89 8.59 16.60
CA ILE A 21 -7.33 7.32 16.00
C ILE A 21 -8.84 7.41 15.85
N TYR A 22 -9.29 7.42 14.61
CA TYR A 22 -10.71 7.35 14.29
C TYR A 22 -11.09 5.93 13.92
N GLY A 23 -12.25 5.49 14.39
CA GLY A 23 -12.71 4.15 14.13
C GLY A 23 -14.19 3.93 14.38
N ARG A 24 -14.59 2.68 14.27
CA ARG A 24 -15.96 2.23 14.49
C ARG A 24 -16.01 1.17 15.59
N SER A 25 -16.93 1.35 16.56
CA SER A 25 -17.14 0.35 17.60
C SER A 25 -17.99 -0.83 17.08
N GLN A 26 -18.02 -1.90 17.82
CA GLN A 26 -18.89 -3.07 17.52
C GLN A 26 -20.38 -2.68 17.51
N SER A 27 -20.77 -1.67 18.29
CA SER A 27 -22.14 -1.12 18.31
C SER A 27 -22.40 -0.07 17.24
N ALA A 28 -21.62 -0.05 16.17
CA ALA A 28 -21.72 0.87 15.03
C ALA A 28 -21.57 2.37 15.36
N LYS A 29 -21.01 2.72 16.53
CA LYS A 29 -20.74 4.13 16.88
C LYS A 29 -19.39 4.56 16.35
N SER A 30 -19.29 5.75 15.77
CA SER A 30 -18.02 6.37 15.44
C SER A 30 -17.29 6.81 16.71
N VAL A 31 -15.98 6.62 16.72
CA VAL A 31 -15.13 6.87 17.89
C VAL A 31 -13.89 7.64 17.43
N CYS A 32 -13.52 8.67 18.16
CA CYS A 32 -12.21 9.32 18.08
C CYS A 32 -11.53 9.21 19.42
N VAL A 33 -10.28 8.71 19.42
CA VAL A 33 -9.40 8.74 20.59
C VAL A 33 -8.18 9.57 20.28
N THR A 34 -7.83 10.48 21.21
CA THR A 34 -6.66 11.34 21.10
C THR A 34 -5.67 10.97 22.21
N VAL A 35 -4.46 10.58 21.81
CA VAL A 35 -3.41 10.13 22.72
C VAL A 35 -2.19 11.03 22.56
N PRO A 36 -1.70 11.70 23.62
CA PRO A 36 -0.41 12.39 23.61
C PRO A 36 0.73 11.41 23.32
N PHE A 37 1.66 11.82 22.46
CA PHE A 37 2.81 11.00 22.08
C PHE A 37 4.04 11.87 21.90
N ASP A 38 5.18 11.45 22.48
CA ASP A 38 6.44 12.17 22.34
C ASP A 38 7.19 11.70 21.09
N PRO A 39 7.32 12.51 20.03
CA PRO A 39 8.11 12.12 18.87
C PRO A 39 9.59 12.07 19.24
N TYR A 40 10.32 11.11 18.68
CA TYR A 40 11.73 10.90 18.98
C TYR A 40 12.51 10.31 17.81
N PHE A 41 13.83 10.45 17.88
CA PHE A 41 14.80 9.76 17.03
C PHE A 41 16.03 9.35 17.82
N TYR A 42 17.00 8.72 17.17
CA TYR A 42 18.22 8.28 17.84
C TYR A 42 19.46 8.90 17.21
N ILE A 43 20.51 9.05 18.02
CA ILE A 43 21.83 9.53 17.63
C ILE A 43 22.85 8.47 18.03
N LYS A 44 23.73 8.09 17.10
CA LYS A 44 24.88 7.23 17.41
C LYS A 44 25.98 8.06 18.07
N VAL A 45 26.43 7.62 19.24
CA VAL A 45 27.45 8.34 20.01
C VAL A 45 28.69 7.48 20.25
N ARG A 46 29.85 8.12 20.30
CA ARG A 46 31.13 7.44 20.63
C ARG A 46 31.20 7.18 22.13
N PRO A 47 32.01 6.19 22.58
CA PRO A 47 32.25 5.97 24.01
C PRO A 47 32.77 7.19 24.75
N SER A 48 33.57 8.05 24.09
CA SER A 48 34.15 9.27 24.62
C SER A 48 33.20 10.46 24.76
N HIS A 49 31.96 10.38 24.21
CA HIS A 49 31.01 11.49 24.27
C HIS A 49 30.34 11.57 25.64
N ASP A 50 30.46 12.74 26.30
CA ASP A 50 29.72 13.07 27.51
C ASP A 50 28.27 13.43 27.19
N LEU A 51 27.33 12.64 27.73
CA LEU A 51 25.88 12.83 27.48
C LEU A 51 25.33 14.06 28.21
N SER A 52 25.90 14.43 29.38
CA SER A 52 25.49 15.63 30.09
C SER A 52 25.83 16.88 29.27
N ALA A 53 27.03 16.93 28.71
CA ALA A 53 27.44 17.99 27.80
C ALA A 53 26.58 18.00 26.50
N LEU A 54 26.28 16.82 25.93
CA LEU A 54 25.41 16.73 24.77
C LEU A 54 24.00 17.27 25.06
N ARG A 55 23.45 16.94 26.24
CA ARG A 55 22.15 17.45 26.68
C ARG A 55 22.13 18.97 26.78
N VAL A 56 23.14 19.56 27.41
CA VAL A 56 23.26 21.01 27.55
C VAL A 56 23.31 21.68 26.16
N VAL A 57 24.15 21.18 25.26
CA VAL A 57 24.33 21.77 23.94
C VAL A 57 23.08 21.65 23.08
N LEU A 58 22.37 20.52 23.14
CA LEU A 58 21.10 20.34 22.42
C LEU A 58 20.00 21.26 22.99
N SER A 59 19.89 21.34 24.32
CA SER A 59 18.85 22.15 24.98
C SER A 59 19.04 23.67 24.79
N GLN A 60 20.26 24.13 24.52
CA GLN A 60 20.54 25.53 24.15
C GLN A 60 19.98 25.92 22.79
N THR A 61 19.77 24.94 21.89
CA THR A 61 19.36 25.20 20.52
C THR A 61 17.89 24.86 20.29
N ILE A 62 17.37 23.84 20.99
CA ILE A 62 16.04 23.27 20.74
C ILE A 62 15.44 22.78 22.06
N LYS A 63 14.12 22.91 22.21
CA LYS A 63 13.39 22.39 23.38
C LYS A 63 13.33 20.86 23.33
N VAL A 64 14.35 20.19 23.86
CA VAL A 64 14.42 18.75 24.05
C VAL A 64 13.65 18.36 25.32
N LYS A 65 12.79 17.33 25.25
CA LYS A 65 12.07 16.82 26.42
C LYS A 65 12.96 15.91 27.23
N GLU A 66 13.54 14.90 26.62
CA GLU A 66 14.33 13.89 27.31
C GLU A 66 15.46 13.35 26.43
N ILE A 67 16.55 12.96 27.06
CA ILE A 67 17.68 12.25 26.45
C ILE A 67 17.94 11.00 27.28
N GLN A 68 17.89 9.84 26.63
CA GLN A 68 18.09 8.54 27.25
C GLN A 68 19.15 7.74 26.49
N GLU A 69 20.14 7.24 27.21
CA GLU A 69 21.13 6.30 26.63
C GLU A 69 20.52 4.92 26.44
N ILE A 70 20.80 4.33 25.29
CA ILE A 70 20.41 2.96 24.98
C ILE A 70 21.55 2.21 24.29
N LYS A 71 21.49 0.88 24.31
CA LYS A 71 22.32 0.01 23.50
C LYS A 71 21.46 -0.66 22.43
N ALA A 72 21.90 -0.59 21.18
CA ALA A 72 21.19 -1.17 20.05
C ALA A 72 22.16 -1.61 18.97
N LYS A 73 21.68 -2.38 17.99
CA LYS A 73 22.44 -2.81 16.81
C LYS A 73 22.27 -1.78 15.69
N ASP A 74 23.35 -1.48 14.99
CA ASP A 74 23.29 -0.70 13.76
C ASP A 74 22.86 -1.59 12.60
N LEU A 75 21.81 -1.19 11.87
CA LEU A 75 21.36 -1.97 10.70
C LEU A 75 22.32 -1.87 9.51
N TRP A 76 23.13 -0.82 9.42
CA TRP A 76 23.92 -0.49 8.24
C TRP A 76 25.31 -1.17 8.22
N GLY A 77 25.43 -2.19 7.39
CA GLY A 77 26.63 -3.02 7.28
C GLY A 77 26.71 -4.11 8.34
N PHE A 78 27.44 -5.17 8.00
CA PHE A 78 27.68 -6.27 8.93
C PHE A 78 28.58 -5.82 10.09
N ARG A 79 28.14 -6.06 11.32
CA ARG A 79 28.83 -5.68 12.57
C ARG A 79 28.78 -6.77 13.64
N ASN A 80 28.61 -8.00 13.23
CA ASN A 80 28.58 -9.18 14.10
C ASN A 80 27.70 -9.03 15.35
N GLN A 81 26.49 -8.45 15.18
CA GLN A 81 25.49 -8.25 16.24
C GLN A 81 25.97 -7.40 17.43
N ILE A 82 27.01 -6.59 17.28
CA ILE A 82 27.54 -5.74 18.36
C ILE A 82 26.46 -4.72 18.77
N LEU A 83 26.27 -4.62 20.09
CA LEU A 83 25.45 -3.56 20.70
C LEU A 83 26.29 -2.29 20.82
N GLU A 84 25.93 -1.30 20.04
CA GLU A 84 26.58 0.01 20.03
C GLU A 84 25.82 1.02 20.90
N ARG A 85 26.48 2.10 21.24
CA ARG A 85 25.94 3.16 22.11
C ARG A 85 25.15 4.18 21.31
N PHE A 86 23.88 4.36 21.66
CA PHE A 86 22.97 5.33 21.07
C PHE A 86 22.31 6.19 22.14
N VAL A 87 21.75 7.30 21.70
CA VAL A 87 20.97 8.20 22.53
C VAL A 87 19.60 8.39 21.87
N LYS A 88 18.54 8.06 22.58
CA LYS A 88 17.17 8.44 22.24
C LYS A 88 16.95 9.89 22.66
N VAL A 89 16.50 10.73 21.73
CA VAL A 89 16.16 12.13 21.98
C VAL A 89 14.68 12.32 21.71
N SER A 90 13.92 12.68 22.74
CA SER A 90 12.46 12.86 22.70
C SER A 90 12.08 14.34 22.76
N PHE A 91 10.96 14.68 22.15
CA PHE A 91 10.48 16.05 22.00
C PHE A 91 8.98 16.14 22.34
N HIS A 92 8.53 17.32 22.74
CA HIS A 92 7.09 17.58 22.91
C HIS A 92 6.36 17.70 21.58
N THR A 93 7.04 18.25 20.54
CA THR A 93 6.44 18.52 19.24
C THR A 93 7.25 17.89 18.10
N LEU A 94 6.57 17.53 17.04
CA LEU A 94 7.18 17.00 15.81
C LEU A 94 8.05 18.08 15.12
N LYS A 95 7.62 19.33 15.17
CA LYS A 95 8.38 20.47 14.64
C LYS A 95 9.76 20.57 15.30
N ALA A 96 9.83 20.48 16.63
CA ALA A 96 11.09 20.51 17.37
C ALA A 96 12.00 19.33 17.00
N MET A 97 11.43 18.12 16.90
CA MET A 97 12.15 16.91 16.48
C MET A 97 12.77 17.08 15.08
N ARG A 98 11.99 17.56 14.11
CA ARG A 98 12.46 17.75 12.72
C ARG A 98 13.56 18.79 12.62
N ILE A 99 13.44 19.91 13.33
CA ILE A 99 14.47 20.96 13.37
C ILE A 99 15.77 20.38 13.94
N CYS A 100 15.71 19.65 15.07
CA CYS A 100 16.87 19.03 15.67
C CYS A 100 17.57 18.05 14.72
N ALA A 101 16.82 17.13 14.14
CA ALA A 101 17.34 16.17 13.18
C ALA A 101 18.01 16.85 11.97
N SER A 102 17.39 17.92 11.43
CA SER A 102 17.94 18.69 10.33
C SER A 102 19.28 19.34 10.67
N ILE A 103 19.39 19.97 11.85
CA ILE A 103 20.62 20.59 12.32
C ILE A 103 21.75 19.55 12.45
N LEU A 104 21.48 18.43 13.10
CA LEU A 104 22.47 17.37 13.29
C LEU A 104 22.95 16.73 11.98
N GLN A 105 22.11 16.72 10.96
CA GLN A 105 22.48 16.22 9.64
C GLN A 105 23.28 17.21 8.77
N GLN A 106 23.40 18.47 9.17
CA GLN A 106 24.13 19.48 8.37
C GLN A 106 25.65 19.32 8.43
N GLY A 107 26.20 18.69 9.45
CA GLY A 107 27.64 18.49 9.60
C GLY A 107 28.07 18.34 11.05
N PRO A 108 29.35 18.65 11.36
CA PRO A 108 29.86 18.59 12.71
C PRO A 108 29.08 19.47 13.68
N TYR A 109 28.75 18.92 14.85
CA TYR A 109 27.90 19.59 15.84
C TYR A 109 28.70 19.91 17.13
N LYS A 110 28.93 21.18 17.37
CA LYS A 110 29.40 21.80 18.62
C LYS A 110 30.31 20.93 19.52
N GLY A 111 31.46 20.48 19.02
CA GLY A 111 32.42 19.67 19.78
C GLY A 111 32.19 18.15 19.74
N PHE A 112 31.06 17.66 19.23
CA PHE A 112 30.76 16.25 19.13
C PHE A 112 31.11 15.62 17.75
N GLY A 113 31.59 16.43 16.79
CA GLY A 113 31.83 15.99 15.45
C GLY A 113 30.54 15.64 14.70
N THR A 114 30.63 14.83 13.65
CA THR A 114 29.46 14.39 12.89
C THR A 114 28.68 13.32 13.64
N LEU A 115 27.46 13.64 14.03
CA LEU A 115 26.53 12.72 14.69
C LEU A 115 25.62 12.06 13.67
N LYS A 116 25.64 10.73 13.60
CA LYS A 116 24.74 9.97 12.73
C LYS A 116 23.36 9.89 13.38
N VAL A 117 22.33 10.25 12.60
CA VAL A 117 20.92 10.26 13.03
C VAL A 117 20.22 9.01 12.52
N TYR A 118 19.36 8.42 13.35
CA TYR A 118 18.62 7.19 13.08
C TYR A 118 17.13 7.40 13.27
N GLU A 119 16.33 6.88 12.33
CA GLU A 119 14.85 6.86 12.38
C GLU A 119 14.18 8.24 12.55
N SER A 120 14.85 9.33 12.20
CA SER A 120 14.25 10.68 12.25
C SER A 120 13.24 10.92 11.11
N ASN A 121 13.25 10.06 10.09
CA ASN A 121 12.33 10.05 8.96
C ASN A 121 11.17 9.05 9.12
N LEU A 122 11.10 8.32 10.24
CA LEU A 122 9.97 7.47 10.56
C LEU A 122 8.81 8.35 11.04
N ASP A 123 7.67 8.23 10.37
CA ASP A 123 6.45 8.96 10.71
C ASP A 123 6.02 8.60 12.15
N PRO A 124 5.73 9.59 13.03
CA PRO A 124 5.30 9.31 14.39
C PRO A 124 4.03 8.49 14.52
N VAL A 125 3.11 8.56 13.55
CA VAL A 125 1.91 7.71 13.50
C VAL A 125 2.32 6.25 13.32
N LEU A 126 3.23 5.95 12.39
CA LEU A 126 3.77 4.60 12.21
C LEU A 126 4.50 4.13 13.46
N ARG A 127 5.33 5.00 14.04
CA ARG A 127 6.03 4.68 15.29
C ARG A 127 5.07 4.36 16.43
N PHE A 128 3.99 5.13 16.57
CA PHE A 128 2.97 4.87 17.58
C PHE A 128 2.32 3.49 17.39
N MET A 129 1.94 3.14 16.16
CA MET A 129 1.43 1.80 15.84
C MET A 129 2.43 0.71 16.24
N HIS A 130 3.72 0.92 15.95
CA HIS A 130 4.78 -0.05 16.25
C HIS A 130 5.04 -0.23 17.74
N VAL A 131 4.95 0.82 18.54
CA VAL A 131 5.24 0.73 20.00
C VAL A 131 4.04 0.26 20.80
N THR A 132 2.81 0.45 20.29
CA THR A 132 1.57 -0.01 20.92
C THR A 132 1.12 -1.38 20.40
N ASP A 133 1.74 -1.91 19.35
CA ASP A 133 1.31 -3.11 18.61
C ASP A 133 -0.14 -3.02 18.07
N ILE A 134 -0.68 -1.80 17.90
CA ILE A 134 -1.99 -1.58 17.29
C ILE A 134 -1.80 -1.48 15.78
N ARG A 135 -2.31 -2.44 15.04
CA ARG A 135 -2.29 -2.44 13.58
C ARG A 135 -3.21 -1.35 13.03
N SER A 136 -2.85 -0.79 11.89
CA SER A 136 -3.51 0.38 11.29
C SER A 136 -5.03 0.27 11.15
N THR A 137 -5.54 -0.92 10.87
CA THR A 137 -6.97 -1.23 10.76
C THR A 137 -7.37 -2.33 11.74
N GLY A 138 -6.56 -2.52 12.79
CA GLY A 138 -6.79 -3.51 13.82
C GLY A 138 -7.81 -3.05 14.86
N TRP A 139 -8.28 -4.01 15.64
CA TRP A 139 -9.09 -3.73 16.82
C TRP A 139 -8.21 -3.35 18.00
N PHE A 140 -8.69 -2.39 18.78
CA PHE A 140 -8.05 -1.98 20.02
C PHE A 140 -9.08 -1.69 21.11
N LYS A 141 -8.66 -1.84 22.36
CA LYS A 141 -9.45 -1.51 23.56
C LYS A 141 -9.04 -0.12 24.05
N VAL A 142 -10.03 0.67 24.42
CA VAL A 142 -9.86 1.98 25.04
C VAL A 142 -10.23 1.89 26.51
N SER A 143 -9.38 2.43 27.39
CA SER A 143 -9.55 2.46 28.85
C SER A 143 -9.19 3.83 29.39
N GLY A 144 -9.95 4.35 30.36
CA GLY A 144 -9.74 5.67 30.92
C GLY A 144 -10.01 6.81 29.96
N GLY A 145 -9.40 7.96 30.24
CA GLY A 145 -9.51 9.17 29.43
C GLY A 145 -10.65 10.10 29.82
N GLU A 146 -10.63 11.27 29.23
CA GLU A 146 -11.59 12.35 29.46
C GLU A 146 -12.45 12.55 28.20
N ARG A 147 -13.66 13.08 28.36
CA ARG A 147 -14.52 13.43 27.24
C ARG A 147 -13.91 14.58 26.46
N ASP A 148 -13.91 14.46 25.13
CA ASP A 148 -13.49 15.50 24.19
C ASP A 148 -14.63 15.89 23.27
N GLU A 149 -14.60 17.10 22.72
CA GLU A 149 -15.62 17.64 21.80
C GLU A 149 -15.03 18.15 20.48
N SER A 150 -13.77 17.82 20.21
CA SER A 150 -13.05 18.32 19.03
C SER A 150 -13.55 17.73 17.70
N THR A 151 -14.31 16.61 17.74
CA THR A 151 -14.83 15.97 16.54
C THR A 151 -16.34 15.77 16.55
N SER A 152 -16.91 15.41 15.40
CA SER A 152 -18.33 15.05 15.25
C SER A 152 -18.60 13.56 15.54
N CYS A 153 -17.61 12.78 15.97
CA CYS A 153 -17.80 11.38 16.32
C CYS A 153 -18.79 11.22 17.49
N ASN A 154 -19.51 10.10 17.52
CA ASN A 154 -20.44 9.78 18.61
C ASN A 154 -19.73 9.71 19.98
N ILE A 155 -18.48 9.27 19.99
CA ILE A 155 -17.65 9.11 21.19
C ILE A 155 -16.29 9.74 20.92
N ASN A 156 -15.90 10.67 21.76
CA ASN A 156 -14.59 11.32 21.72
C ASN A 156 -13.93 11.22 23.08
N ILE A 157 -12.67 10.75 23.11
CA ILE A 157 -11.92 10.51 24.35
C ILE A 157 -10.51 11.09 24.18
N TRP A 158 -10.10 11.90 25.15
CA TRP A 158 -8.79 12.50 25.27
C TRP A 158 -7.95 11.78 26.32
N ASN A 159 -6.65 11.62 26.08
CA ASN A 159 -5.65 11.10 27.03
C ASN A 159 -6.04 9.75 27.65
N CYS A 160 -6.36 8.79 26.81
CA CYS A 160 -6.73 7.44 27.21
C CYS A 160 -5.61 6.44 26.97
N GLU A 161 -5.71 5.27 27.58
CA GLU A 161 -4.90 4.11 27.27
C GLU A 161 -5.51 3.30 26.14
N VAL A 162 -4.67 2.86 25.21
CA VAL A 162 -5.06 2.03 24.09
C VAL A 162 -4.23 0.74 24.06
N THR A 163 -4.90 -0.39 23.90
CA THR A 163 -4.24 -1.71 23.86
C THR A 163 -4.78 -2.53 22.67
N PRO A 164 -3.91 -3.31 21.98
CA PRO A 164 -4.34 -4.10 20.84
C PRO A 164 -5.30 -5.21 21.24
N VAL A 165 -6.23 -5.56 20.34
CA VAL A 165 -7.14 -6.69 20.47
C VAL A 165 -7.01 -7.57 19.25
N LEU A 166 -6.79 -8.87 19.44
CA LEU A 166 -6.68 -9.83 18.34
C LEU A 166 -8.07 -10.24 17.86
N ARG A 167 -8.49 -9.65 16.76
CA ARG A 167 -9.74 -9.94 16.05
C ARG A 167 -9.51 -9.79 14.55
N ASP A 168 -10.15 -10.63 13.76
CA ASP A 168 -10.05 -10.63 12.29
C ASP A 168 -11.34 -10.12 11.61
N ASP A 169 -12.45 -10.04 12.34
CA ASP A 169 -13.70 -9.49 11.83
C ASP A 169 -13.62 -7.98 11.55
N ILE A 170 -14.44 -7.51 10.64
CA ILE A 170 -14.53 -6.10 10.26
C ILE A 170 -15.76 -5.50 10.93
N ALA A 171 -15.59 -4.32 11.53
CA ALA A 171 -16.68 -3.55 12.11
C ALA A 171 -17.74 -3.17 11.06
N PRO A 172 -18.97 -2.82 11.45
CA PRO A 172 -20.00 -2.33 10.54
C PRO A 172 -19.69 -0.91 10.05
N LEU A 173 -18.59 -0.79 9.27
CA LEU A 173 -18.11 0.46 8.71
C LEU A 173 -19.17 1.05 7.78
N VAL A 174 -19.37 2.36 7.84
CA VAL A 174 -20.27 3.08 6.93
C VAL A 174 -19.47 3.48 5.69
N ILE A 175 -19.89 2.98 4.53
CA ILE A 175 -19.28 3.25 3.22
C ILE A 175 -20.26 4.10 2.41
N MET A 176 -19.79 5.25 1.94
CA MET A 176 -20.52 6.14 1.05
C MET A 176 -19.85 6.21 -0.32
N SER A 177 -20.60 5.94 -1.38
CA SER A 177 -20.23 6.23 -2.76
C SER A 177 -21.02 7.42 -3.25
N PHE A 178 -20.38 8.33 -3.98
CA PHE A 178 -21.05 9.50 -4.53
C PHE A 178 -20.60 9.80 -5.96
N ASP A 179 -21.42 10.56 -6.68
CA ASP A 179 -21.20 11.04 -8.03
C ASP A 179 -21.92 12.38 -8.22
N ILE A 180 -21.49 13.20 -9.16
CA ILE A 180 -22.10 14.51 -9.43
C ILE A 180 -22.47 14.70 -10.89
N GLU A 181 -23.59 15.42 -11.12
CA GLU A 181 -23.94 15.92 -12.44
C GLU A 181 -23.79 17.43 -12.48
N CYS A 182 -23.03 17.90 -13.47
CA CYS A 182 -22.72 19.31 -13.66
C CYS A 182 -23.25 19.80 -14.99
N TYR A 183 -23.76 21.04 -15.02
CA TYR A 183 -24.12 21.72 -16.27
C TYR A 183 -22.92 22.50 -16.81
N SER A 184 -22.76 22.51 -18.13
CA SER A 184 -21.78 23.36 -18.83
C SER A 184 -22.50 24.39 -19.69
N SER A 185 -22.26 25.67 -19.41
CA SER A 185 -22.82 26.79 -20.16
C SER A 185 -22.22 26.98 -21.56
N THR A 186 -21.08 26.33 -21.83
CA THR A 186 -20.36 26.40 -23.12
C THR A 186 -20.62 25.15 -24.00
N GLY A 187 -21.21 24.11 -23.42
CA GLY A 187 -21.37 22.81 -24.09
C GLY A 187 -20.09 21.95 -24.13
N GLU A 188 -18.99 22.48 -23.63
CA GLU A 188 -17.73 21.78 -23.42
C GLU A 188 -17.69 21.10 -22.05
N PHE A 189 -16.54 20.57 -21.65
CA PHE A 189 -16.37 19.97 -20.31
C PHE A 189 -16.62 21.03 -19.21
N PRO A 190 -17.47 20.75 -18.19
CA PRO A 190 -17.82 21.72 -17.17
C PRO A 190 -16.60 22.27 -16.42
N ASN A 191 -16.58 23.59 -16.19
CA ASN A 191 -15.50 24.27 -15.47
C ASN A 191 -16.02 24.83 -14.13
N PRO A 192 -15.56 24.32 -12.96
CA PRO A 192 -16.05 24.77 -11.66
C PRO A 192 -15.74 26.24 -11.38
N SER A 193 -14.81 26.85 -12.12
CA SER A 193 -14.49 28.27 -12.03
C SER A 193 -15.49 29.17 -12.76
N ASN A 194 -16.26 28.64 -13.69
CA ASN A 194 -17.30 29.38 -14.39
C ASN A 194 -18.57 29.47 -13.50
N PRO A 195 -19.07 30.68 -13.18
CA PRO A 195 -20.27 30.83 -12.35
C PRO A 195 -21.53 30.16 -12.89
N LYS A 196 -21.61 29.96 -14.22
CA LYS A 196 -22.77 29.37 -14.89
C LYS A 196 -22.70 27.83 -14.93
N ASP A 197 -21.52 27.27 -14.70
CA ASP A 197 -21.32 25.81 -14.70
C ASP A 197 -21.59 25.29 -13.28
N VAL A 198 -22.82 24.94 -13.00
CA VAL A 198 -23.28 24.57 -11.66
C VAL A 198 -23.32 23.06 -11.45
N VAL A 199 -23.13 22.63 -10.21
CA VAL A 199 -23.52 21.30 -9.77
C VAL A 199 -25.04 21.28 -9.64
N PHE A 200 -25.72 20.42 -10.35
CA PHE A 200 -27.17 20.37 -10.29
C PHE A 200 -27.73 19.07 -9.71
N GLN A 201 -26.94 18.02 -9.61
CA GLN A 201 -27.27 16.82 -8.85
C GLN A 201 -26.04 16.27 -8.13
N ILE A 202 -26.25 15.75 -6.92
CA ILE A 202 -25.27 14.98 -6.15
C ILE A 202 -25.95 13.69 -5.74
N GLY A 203 -25.58 12.59 -6.40
CA GLY A 203 -26.03 11.24 -6.06
C GLY A 203 -25.16 10.63 -4.97
N MET A 204 -25.77 9.96 -4.00
CA MET A 204 -25.08 9.29 -2.92
C MET A 204 -25.75 7.97 -2.60
N THR A 205 -24.95 6.95 -2.38
CA THR A 205 -25.41 5.68 -1.82
C THR A 205 -24.56 5.31 -0.61
N THR A 206 -25.20 4.82 0.43
CA THR A 206 -24.54 4.43 1.68
C THR A 206 -24.90 3.03 2.08
N LYS A 207 -23.91 2.32 2.64
CA LYS A 207 -24.05 0.93 3.06
C LYS A 207 -23.21 0.66 4.30
N HIS A 208 -23.73 -0.11 5.23
CA HIS A 208 -22.91 -0.69 6.29
C HIS A 208 -22.16 -1.93 5.77
N PHE A 209 -20.90 -2.04 6.09
CA PHE A 209 -20.12 -3.22 5.75
C PHE A 209 -20.80 -4.49 6.32
N GLY A 210 -20.99 -5.49 5.46
CA GLY A 210 -21.67 -6.74 5.81
C GLY A 210 -23.22 -6.69 5.76
N SER A 211 -23.83 -5.52 5.52
CA SER A 211 -25.27 -5.41 5.30
C SER A 211 -25.65 -5.57 3.84
N SER A 212 -26.84 -6.07 3.56
CA SER A 212 -27.46 -6.03 2.22
C SER A 212 -28.20 -4.73 1.92
N GLU A 213 -28.51 -3.95 2.96
CA GLU A 213 -29.27 -2.72 2.83
C GLU A 213 -28.41 -1.58 2.23
N LEU A 214 -28.95 -0.91 1.21
CA LEU A 214 -28.35 0.20 0.53
C LEU A 214 -29.32 1.40 0.60
N THR A 215 -28.89 2.49 1.21
CA THR A 215 -29.63 3.75 1.24
C THR A 215 -29.19 4.62 0.08
N ARG A 216 -30.16 5.19 -0.65
CA ARG A 216 -29.96 6.07 -1.80
C ARG A 216 -30.43 7.47 -1.48
N LYS A 217 -29.73 8.50 -1.94
CA LYS A 217 -30.12 9.90 -1.83
C LYS A 217 -29.55 10.70 -2.98
N CYS A 218 -30.37 11.52 -3.61
CA CYS A 218 -29.94 12.49 -4.61
C CYS A 218 -30.35 13.90 -4.21
N LEU A 219 -29.41 14.82 -4.12
CA LEU A 219 -29.63 16.23 -3.90
C LEU A 219 -29.73 16.93 -5.26
N CYS A 220 -30.80 17.66 -5.52
CA CYS A 220 -31.09 18.17 -6.85
C CYS A 220 -31.30 19.70 -6.82
N LEU A 221 -30.65 20.40 -7.74
CA LEU A 221 -30.97 21.79 -8.04
C LEU A 221 -32.21 21.85 -8.97
N LYS A 222 -33.19 22.63 -8.63
CA LYS A 222 -34.56 22.66 -9.20
C LYS A 222 -35.44 21.50 -8.73
N ASN A 223 -36.73 21.67 -8.93
CA ASN A 223 -37.74 20.67 -8.59
C ASN A 223 -37.51 19.38 -9.39
N THR A 224 -37.34 18.25 -8.71
CA THR A 224 -37.06 16.96 -9.30
C THR A 224 -37.99 15.90 -8.74
N GLN A 225 -38.68 15.17 -9.61
CA GLN A 225 -39.63 14.13 -9.23
C GLN A 225 -38.97 12.73 -9.36
N ALA A 226 -38.36 12.25 -8.26
CA ALA A 226 -37.96 10.86 -8.10
C ALA A 226 -37.95 10.51 -6.60
N LEU A 227 -38.01 9.22 -6.27
CA LEU A 227 -38.26 8.74 -4.91
C LEU A 227 -37.20 9.20 -3.90
N ASP A 228 -35.93 9.16 -4.29
CA ASP A 228 -34.80 9.43 -3.39
C ASP A 228 -34.26 10.87 -3.51
N CYS A 229 -35.02 11.78 -4.14
CA CYS A 229 -34.60 13.13 -4.44
C CYS A 229 -35.02 14.15 -3.38
N GLU A 230 -34.14 15.10 -3.12
CA GLU A 230 -34.40 16.30 -2.32
C GLU A 230 -34.01 17.52 -3.14
N SER A 231 -34.97 18.46 -3.35
CA SER A 231 -34.82 19.56 -4.29
C SER A 231 -34.49 20.88 -3.60
N PHE A 232 -33.63 21.68 -4.22
CA PHE A 232 -33.16 22.97 -3.72
C PHE A 232 -33.31 24.05 -4.79
N GLU A 233 -33.54 25.28 -4.34
CA GLU A 233 -33.67 26.44 -5.21
C GLU A 233 -32.31 27.03 -5.66
N THR A 234 -31.27 26.83 -4.86
CA THR A 234 -29.95 27.41 -5.12
C THR A 234 -28.84 26.35 -4.93
N GLU A 235 -27.78 26.46 -5.72
CA GLU A 235 -26.60 25.59 -5.60
C GLU A 235 -25.98 25.67 -4.20
N LYS A 236 -26.00 26.89 -3.58
CA LYS A 236 -25.51 27.08 -2.21
C LYS A 236 -26.22 26.15 -1.23
N LYS A 237 -27.58 26.14 -1.23
CA LYS A 237 -28.37 25.28 -0.35
C LYS A 237 -28.14 23.79 -0.62
N LEU A 238 -27.94 23.41 -1.88
CA LEU A 238 -27.61 22.03 -2.28
C LEU A 238 -26.26 21.60 -1.68
N LEU A 239 -25.24 22.45 -1.78
CA LEU A 239 -23.89 22.17 -1.24
C LEU A 239 -23.87 22.18 0.30
N GLU A 240 -24.62 23.08 0.96
CA GLU A 240 -24.81 23.08 2.42
C GLU A 240 -25.48 21.75 2.87
N ARG A 241 -26.49 21.29 2.14
CA ARG A 241 -27.18 20.04 2.46
C ARG A 241 -26.27 18.81 2.25
N PHE A 242 -25.38 18.83 1.26
CA PHE A 242 -24.38 17.79 1.07
C PHE A 242 -23.47 17.64 2.29
N GLU A 243 -22.95 18.75 2.84
CA GLU A 243 -22.15 18.74 4.06
C GLU A 243 -22.94 18.22 5.27
N GLN A 244 -24.19 18.65 5.43
CA GLN A 244 -25.08 18.15 6.49
C GLN A 244 -25.32 16.64 6.37
N TYR A 245 -25.56 16.16 5.15
CA TYR A 245 -25.77 14.74 4.88
C TYR A 245 -24.56 13.89 5.23
N ILE A 246 -23.33 14.33 4.88
CA ILE A 246 -22.08 13.66 5.29
C ILE A 246 -22.00 13.60 6.83
N THR A 247 -22.40 14.63 7.52
CA THR A 247 -22.38 14.69 8.99
C THR A 247 -23.42 13.76 9.62
N GLU A 248 -24.62 13.69 9.04
CA GLU A 248 -25.74 12.84 9.51
C GLU A 248 -25.43 11.35 9.33
N ILE A 249 -24.92 10.97 8.17
CA ILE A 249 -24.60 9.59 7.83
C ILE A 249 -23.31 9.15 8.53
N ASP A 250 -22.38 10.07 8.72
CA ASP A 250 -21.08 9.87 9.34
C ASP A 250 -20.27 8.69 8.72
N PRO A 251 -19.99 8.72 7.39
CA PRO A 251 -19.26 7.64 6.74
C PRO A 251 -17.82 7.51 7.27
N ASP A 252 -17.37 6.27 7.40
CA ASP A 252 -15.98 5.94 7.68
C ASP A 252 -15.13 6.00 6.42
N ILE A 253 -15.75 5.56 5.32
CA ILE A 253 -15.14 5.44 3.99
C ILE A 253 -15.98 6.21 2.98
N ILE A 254 -15.33 7.07 2.21
CA ILE A 254 -15.94 7.80 1.09
C ILE A 254 -15.20 7.41 -0.18
N THR A 255 -15.96 7.04 -1.21
CA THR A 255 -15.42 6.61 -2.50
C THR A 255 -16.37 7.01 -3.64
N GLY A 256 -16.00 6.68 -4.85
CA GLY A 256 -16.74 6.86 -6.08
C GLY A 256 -15.87 6.50 -7.27
N TRP A 257 -16.32 6.83 -8.48
CA TRP A 257 -15.63 6.53 -9.71
C TRP A 257 -14.97 7.77 -10.30
N ASN A 258 -13.63 7.82 -10.29
CA ASN A 258 -12.81 8.95 -10.76
C ASN A 258 -12.99 10.25 -9.97
N ILE A 259 -13.34 10.14 -8.70
CA ILE A 259 -13.60 11.30 -7.82
C ILE A 259 -12.38 12.19 -7.58
N PHE A 260 -11.15 11.67 -7.72
CA PHE A 260 -9.91 12.44 -7.68
C PHE A 260 -9.60 13.13 -9.02
N GLY A 261 -10.25 12.71 -10.10
CA GLY A 261 -10.12 13.32 -11.41
C GLY A 261 -11.11 14.46 -11.67
N PHE A 262 -12.24 14.49 -10.95
CA PHE A 262 -13.31 15.47 -11.23
C PHE A 262 -14.10 15.91 -9.99
N ASP A 263 -14.83 15.03 -9.34
CA ASP A 263 -15.95 15.34 -8.43
C ASP A 263 -15.51 16.15 -7.21
N LEU A 264 -14.46 15.73 -6.52
CA LEU A 264 -14.02 16.37 -5.27
C LEU A 264 -13.49 17.78 -5.51
N GLU A 265 -12.70 18.00 -6.56
CA GLU A 265 -12.26 19.35 -6.93
C GLU A 265 -13.46 20.22 -7.28
N TYR A 266 -14.37 19.67 -8.09
CA TYR A 266 -15.56 20.42 -8.52
C TYR A 266 -16.40 20.89 -7.35
N LEU A 267 -16.77 19.99 -6.45
CA LEU A 267 -17.55 20.30 -5.25
C LEU A 267 -16.82 21.30 -4.33
N GLN A 268 -15.51 21.11 -4.10
CA GLN A 268 -14.73 22.02 -3.26
C GLN A 268 -14.69 23.45 -3.85
N VAL A 269 -14.35 23.58 -5.13
CA VAL A 269 -14.28 24.88 -5.80
C VAL A 269 -15.65 25.55 -5.84
N ARG A 270 -16.72 24.83 -6.13
CA ARG A 270 -18.09 25.38 -6.13
C ARG A 270 -18.53 25.81 -4.74
N SER A 271 -18.19 25.04 -3.69
CA SER A 271 -18.47 25.40 -2.31
C SER A 271 -17.83 26.74 -1.94
N VAL A 272 -16.52 26.90 -2.21
CA VAL A 272 -15.80 28.15 -1.94
C VAL A 272 -16.39 29.33 -2.74
N LYS A 273 -16.76 29.13 -4.02
CA LYS A 273 -17.39 30.17 -4.85
C LYS A 273 -18.78 30.59 -4.37
N ASN A 274 -19.51 29.70 -3.73
CA ASN A 274 -20.77 29.99 -3.09
C ASN A 274 -20.61 30.59 -1.66
N GLY A 275 -19.36 30.90 -1.26
CA GLY A 275 -19.10 31.53 0.06
C GLY A 275 -19.17 30.54 1.23
N LEU A 276 -18.96 29.24 0.96
CA LEU A 276 -18.92 28.19 1.97
C LEU A 276 -17.48 27.85 2.32
N ALA A 277 -17.26 27.39 3.55
CA ALA A 277 -16.01 26.82 4.03
C ALA A 277 -16.27 25.37 4.51
N PRO A 278 -16.44 24.42 3.57
CA PRO A 278 -16.94 23.09 3.91
C PRO A 278 -16.00 22.31 4.82
N THR A 279 -16.56 21.56 5.77
CA THR A 279 -15.86 20.74 6.76
C THR A 279 -16.33 19.28 6.68
N TRP A 280 -16.09 18.63 5.56
CA TRP A 280 -16.56 17.25 5.30
C TRP A 280 -15.89 16.16 6.15
N GLY A 281 -14.86 16.54 6.92
CA GLY A 281 -14.21 15.66 7.88
C GLY A 281 -14.97 15.53 9.21
N ARG A 282 -14.41 14.74 10.11
CA ARG A 282 -14.90 14.58 11.49
C ARG A 282 -14.35 15.61 12.45
N PHE A 283 -13.18 16.18 12.16
CA PHE A 283 -12.57 17.21 12.99
C PHE A 283 -13.29 18.54 12.78
N LYS A 284 -13.86 19.11 13.86
CA LYS A 284 -14.64 20.36 13.80
C LYS A 284 -13.76 21.54 13.44
N ASN A 285 -14.35 22.54 12.80
CA ASN A 285 -13.67 23.79 12.42
C ASN A 285 -12.39 23.60 11.60
N SER A 286 -12.33 22.55 10.79
CA SER A 286 -11.21 22.27 9.89
C SER A 286 -11.72 22.26 8.44
N PRO A 287 -11.77 23.43 7.79
CA PRO A 287 -12.17 23.51 6.39
C PRO A 287 -11.28 22.62 5.52
N ILE A 288 -11.89 22.01 4.51
CA ILE A 288 -11.16 21.18 3.55
C ILE A 288 -10.40 22.06 2.56
N GLU A 289 -9.23 21.57 2.15
CA GLU A 289 -8.39 22.20 1.13
C GLU A 289 -8.12 21.23 -0.01
N LEU A 290 -8.04 21.76 -1.23
CA LEU A 290 -7.65 20.98 -2.40
C LEU A 290 -6.12 20.73 -2.36
N VAL A 291 -5.73 19.48 -2.34
CA VAL A 291 -4.32 19.06 -2.37
C VAL A 291 -4.02 18.36 -3.69
N THR A 292 -3.06 18.89 -4.42
CA THR A 292 -2.58 18.26 -5.65
C THR A 292 -1.35 17.41 -5.35
N LYS A 293 -1.42 16.11 -5.66
CA LYS A 293 -0.29 15.17 -5.53
C LYS A 293 0.11 14.61 -6.89
N ASN A 294 1.39 14.64 -7.17
CA ASN A 294 1.95 13.94 -8.33
C ASN A 294 2.52 12.60 -7.86
N LEU A 295 1.85 11.51 -8.22
CA LEU A 295 2.34 10.15 -7.99
C LEU A 295 2.97 9.63 -9.29
N SER A 296 4.29 9.54 -9.30
CA SER A 296 5.07 9.03 -10.42
C SER A 296 5.60 7.63 -10.12
N SER A 297 5.35 6.69 -11.00
CA SER A 297 5.94 5.35 -10.97
C SER A 297 6.27 4.85 -12.37
N SER A 298 7.26 3.97 -12.48
CA SER A 298 7.62 3.34 -13.75
C SER A 298 6.49 2.48 -14.34
N ALA A 299 5.60 1.96 -13.51
CA ALA A 299 4.49 1.09 -13.91
C ALA A 299 3.23 1.88 -14.33
N LEU A 300 2.92 2.98 -13.65
CA LEU A 300 1.68 3.73 -13.83
C LEU A 300 1.87 5.11 -14.48
N GLY A 301 3.13 5.49 -14.78
CA GLY A 301 3.45 6.83 -15.30
C GLY A 301 3.27 7.94 -14.25
N ASN A 302 3.05 9.15 -14.74
CA ASN A 302 2.75 10.32 -13.91
C ASN A 302 1.24 10.47 -13.76
N ASN A 303 0.74 10.41 -12.53
CA ASN A 303 -0.65 10.63 -12.20
C ASN A 303 -0.78 11.86 -11.30
N LEU A 304 -1.50 12.86 -11.78
CA LEU A 304 -1.83 14.05 -11.02
C LEU A 304 -3.18 13.80 -10.32
N LEU A 305 -3.14 13.65 -9.00
CA LEU A 305 -4.33 13.42 -8.20
C LEU A 305 -4.73 14.70 -7.48
N LYS A 306 -5.99 15.10 -7.61
CA LYS A 306 -6.60 16.23 -6.91
C LYS A 306 -7.45 15.69 -5.78
N MET A 307 -6.94 15.79 -4.59
CA MET A 307 -7.50 15.16 -3.39
C MET A 307 -8.04 16.23 -2.45
N VAL A 308 -9.10 15.88 -1.76
CA VAL A 308 -9.66 16.67 -0.66
C VAL A 308 -9.58 15.82 0.60
N PRO A 309 -8.53 15.99 1.43
CA PRO A 309 -8.39 15.26 2.67
C PRO A 309 -9.53 15.58 3.64
N MET A 310 -10.21 14.54 4.13
CA MET A 310 -11.31 14.66 5.08
C MET A 310 -10.87 14.06 6.41
N ARG A 311 -10.49 14.91 7.35
CA ARG A 311 -9.96 14.49 8.65
C ARG A 311 -10.87 13.48 9.34
N GLY A 312 -10.31 12.34 9.73
CA GLY A 312 -11.03 11.27 10.40
C GLY A 312 -11.84 10.34 9.50
N ARG A 313 -11.79 10.48 8.18
CA ARG A 313 -12.42 9.60 7.19
C ARG A 313 -11.37 9.04 6.24
N TYR A 314 -11.61 7.85 5.72
CA TYR A 314 -10.82 7.30 4.62
C TYR A 314 -11.49 7.64 3.29
N VAL A 315 -10.79 8.40 2.45
CA VAL A 315 -11.24 8.76 1.11
C VAL A 315 -10.34 8.12 0.08
N PHE A 316 -10.90 7.39 -0.86
CA PHE A 316 -10.14 6.81 -1.96
C PHE A 316 -10.95 6.79 -3.26
N ASP A 317 -10.25 6.86 -4.38
CA ASP A 317 -10.84 6.79 -5.72
C ASP A 317 -10.77 5.37 -6.25
N PHE A 318 -11.91 4.70 -6.34
CA PHE A 318 -11.97 3.30 -6.73
C PHE A 318 -11.50 3.07 -8.19
N PHE A 319 -11.69 4.06 -9.07
CA PHE A 319 -11.13 4.02 -10.43
C PHE A 319 -9.61 3.81 -10.43
N GLN A 320 -8.88 4.49 -9.53
CA GLN A 320 -7.42 4.37 -9.44
C GLN A 320 -6.99 2.97 -9.00
N ASP A 321 -7.75 2.36 -8.07
CA ASP A 321 -7.47 1.02 -7.60
C ASP A 321 -7.69 -0.01 -8.70
N VAL A 322 -8.82 0.05 -9.41
CA VAL A 322 -9.09 -0.85 -10.55
C VAL A 322 -8.04 -0.70 -11.64
N LYS A 323 -7.65 0.53 -11.97
CA LYS A 323 -6.60 0.80 -12.98
C LYS A 323 -5.22 0.25 -12.57
N ARG A 324 -4.91 0.26 -11.27
CA ARG A 324 -3.65 -0.29 -10.74
C ARG A 324 -3.65 -1.82 -10.74
N ASP A 325 -4.78 -2.42 -10.35
CA ASP A 325 -4.84 -3.84 -10.00
C ASP A 325 -5.30 -4.73 -11.16
N HIS A 326 -5.97 -4.15 -12.18
CA HIS A 326 -6.52 -4.87 -13.32
C HIS A 326 -6.09 -4.26 -14.65
N LYS A 327 -5.80 -5.11 -15.64
CA LYS A 327 -5.49 -4.68 -17.02
C LYS A 327 -6.73 -4.85 -17.89
N LEU A 328 -7.39 -3.76 -18.22
CA LEU A 328 -8.60 -3.71 -19.01
C LEU A 328 -8.39 -2.82 -20.25
N GLU A 329 -9.18 -3.05 -21.29
CA GLU A 329 -9.16 -2.22 -22.51
C GLU A 329 -9.68 -0.79 -22.26
N SER A 330 -10.67 -0.66 -21.37
CA SER A 330 -11.25 0.62 -20.96
C SER A 330 -11.60 0.58 -19.47
N TYR A 331 -11.40 1.71 -18.80
CA TYR A 331 -11.68 1.89 -17.37
C TYR A 331 -12.91 2.78 -17.13
N SER A 332 -13.80 2.96 -18.13
CA SER A 332 -15.10 3.57 -17.86
C SER A 332 -15.90 2.69 -16.90
N LEU A 333 -16.72 3.30 -16.03
CA LEU A 333 -17.53 2.55 -15.05
C LEU A 333 -18.40 1.51 -15.73
N ASN A 334 -19.00 1.86 -16.88
CA ASN A 334 -19.82 0.93 -17.67
C ASN A 334 -19.01 -0.29 -18.16
N ASN A 335 -17.81 -0.08 -18.71
CA ASN A 335 -16.97 -1.19 -19.19
C ASN A 335 -16.50 -2.10 -18.06
N VAL A 336 -16.10 -1.52 -16.92
CA VAL A 336 -15.66 -2.27 -15.75
C VAL A 336 -16.80 -3.06 -15.13
N SER A 337 -18.00 -2.46 -15.01
CA SER A 337 -19.21 -3.14 -14.53
C SER A 337 -19.63 -4.27 -15.44
N LYS A 338 -19.59 -4.08 -16.75
CA LYS A 338 -19.84 -5.14 -17.73
C LYS A 338 -18.85 -6.29 -17.61
N HIS A 339 -17.58 -5.97 -17.42
CA HIS A 339 -16.51 -6.97 -17.31
C HIS A 339 -16.69 -7.87 -16.07
N PHE A 340 -16.87 -7.27 -14.90
CA PHE A 340 -16.90 -7.99 -13.63
C PHE A 340 -18.31 -8.45 -13.21
N LEU A 341 -19.32 -7.60 -13.37
CA LEU A 341 -20.67 -7.83 -12.86
C LEU A 341 -21.61 -8.40 -13.94
N LYS A 342 -21.23 -8.36 -15.22
CA LYS A 342 -22.13 -8.59 -16.37
C LYS A 342 -23.37 -7.69 -16.35
N ASP A 343 -23.28 -6.56 -15.66
CA ASP A 343 -24.30 -5.53 -15.51
C ASP A 343 -23.93 -4.32 -16.39
N GLN A 344 -24.92 -3.61 -16.90
CA GLN A 344 -24.71 -2.44 -17.76
C GLN A 344 -25.57 -1.30 -17.21
N LYS A 345 -25.01 -0.10 -17.21
CA LYS A 345 -25.82 1.10 -17.02
C LYS A 345 -26.48 1.50 -18.33
N ASN A 346 -27.62 2.14 -18.23
CA ASN A 346 -28.21 2.85 -19.35
C ASN A 346 -27.43 4.15 -19.55
N ASP A 347 -26.59 4.21 -20.60
CA ASP A 347 -25.85 5.43 -20.91
C ASP A 347 -26.80 6.56 -21.30
N MET A 348 -26.62 7.73 -20.68
CA MET A 348 -27.29 8.96 -21.04
C MET A 348 -26.27 9.91 -21.66
N PRO A 349 -26.44 10.33 -22.92
CA PRO A 349 -25.49 11.25 -23.56
C PRO A 349 -25.41 12.59 -22.80
N VAL A 350 -24.19 13.13 -22.62
CA VAL A 350 -23.96 14.39 -21.90
C VAL A 350 -24.81 15.55 -22.41
N LYS A 351 -25.01 15.63 -23.75
CA LYS A 351 -25.89 16.66 -24.38
C LYS A 351 -27.33 16.54 -23.92
N GLU A 352 -27.81 15.33 -23.69
CA GLU A 352 -29.16 15.08 -23.19
C GLU A 352 -29.28 15.49 -21.72
N ILE A 353 -28.27 15.22 -20.89
CA ILE A 353 -28.19 15.67 -19.50
C ILE A 353 -28.30 17.20 -19.43
N PHE A 354 -27.53 17.92 -20.26
CA PHE A 354 -27.58 19.38 -20.32
C PHE A 354 -28.93 19.92 -20.81
N SER A 355 -29.55 19.29 -21.82
CA SER A 355 -30.87 19.64 -22.34
C SER A 355 -31.92 19.53 -21.24
N ARG A 356 -31.93 18.40 -20.52
CA ARG A 356 -32.88 18.13 -19.43
C ARG A 356 -32.76 19.14 -18.26
N TYR A 357 -31.50 19.51 -17.94
CA TYR A 357 -31.27 20.55 -16.94
C TYR A 357 -31.80 21.91 -17.37
N LEU A 358 -31.63 22.32 -18.65
CA LEU A 358 -32.13 23.59 -19.18
C LEU A 358 -33.66 23.62 -19.23
N GLU A 359 -34.28 22.54 -19.72
CA GLU A 359 -35.74 22.39 -19.77
C GLU A 359 -36.38 22.51 -18.40
N GLY A 360 -35.73 21.92 -17.35
CA GLY A 360 -36.22 22.00 -15.98
C GLY A 360 -37.48 21.20 -15.73
N ASP A 361 -37.82 20.25 -16.60
CA ASP A 361 -38.94 19.33 -16.39
C ASP A 361 -38.67 18.41 -15.19
N PRO A 362 -39.53 18.40 -14.14
CA PRO A 362 -39.23 17.62 -12.92
C PRO A 362 -39.11 16.12 -13.15
N VAL A 363 -39.86 15.54 -14.08
CA VAL A 363 -39.82 14.11 -14.37
C VAL A 363 -38.52 13.74 -15.12
N ARG A 364 -38.15 14.56 -16.11
CA ARG A 364 -36.90 14.35 -16.87
C ARG A 364 -35.65 14.57 -16.02
N LEU A 365 -35.68 15.50 -15.08
CA LEU A 365 -34.67 15.68 -14.06
C LEU A 365 -34.59 14.46 -13.10
N GLY A 366 -35.73 13.83 -12.81
CA GLY A 366 -35.82 12.59 -12.06
C GLY A 366 -35.11 11.42 -12.76
N GLU A 367 -35.22 11.33 -14.08
CA GLU A 367 -34.50 10.32 -14.87
C GLU A 367 -32.97 10.53 -14.83
N VAL A 368 -32.49 11.79 -14.83
CA VAL A 368 -31.08 12.11 -14.63
C VAL A 368 -30.62 11.74 -13.21
N ALA A 369 -31.46 11.96 -12.20
CA ALA A 369 -31.16 11.59 -10.83
C ALA A 369 -31.03 10.07 -10.65
N GLU A 370 -31.89 9.27 -11.29
CA GLU A 370 -31.77 7.81 -11.31
C GLU A 370 -30.47 7.37 -12.01
N TYR A 371 -30.08 8.04 -13.09
CA TYR A 371 -28.80 7.80 -13.76
C TYR A 371 -27.63 8.09 -12.84
N CYS A 372 -27.57 9.27 -12.21
CA CYS A 372 -26.56 9.66 -11.23
C CYS A 372 -26.49 8.65 -10.06
N LEU A 373 -27.65 8.23 -9.52
CA LEU A 373 -27.70 7.25 -8.45
C LEU A 373 -27.18 5.86 -8.88
N GLN A 374 -27.41 5.45 -10.12
CA GLN A 374 -26.86 4.20 -10.64
C GLN A 374 -25.34 4.23 -10.66
N ASP A 375 -24.74 5.39 -11.00
CA ASP A 375 -23.29 5.58 -11.00
C ASP A 375 -22.69 5.53 -9.58
N THR A 376 -23.49 5.70 -8.54
CA THR A 376 -23.07 5.50 -7.15
C THR A 376 -23.31 4.06 -6.63
N VAL A 377 -24.31 3.35 -7.16
CA VAL A 377 -24.63 1.95 -6.79
C VAL A 377 -23.61 0.97 -7.36
N LEU A 378 -23.19 1.17 -8.62
CA LEU A 378 -22.26 0.29 -9.28
C LEU A 378 -20.90 0.14 -8.54
N PRO A 379 -20.28 1.20 -8.01
CA PRO A 379 -19.09 1.06 -7.17
C PRO A 379 -19.31 0.17 -5.95
N HIS A 380 -20.45 0.23 -5.25
CA HIS A 380 -20.74 -0.69 -4.14
C HIS A 380 -20.75 -2.16 -4.59
N LYS A 381 -21.41 -2.46 -5.70
CA LYS A 381 -21.44 -3.83 -6.26
C LYS A 381 -20.03 -4.31 -6.63
N LEU A 382 -19.24 -3.43 -7.26
CA LEU A 382 -17.84 -3.75 -7.63
C LEU A 382 -16.94 -3.92 -6.41
N LEU A 383 -17.07 -3.07 -5.37
CA LEU A 383 -16.33 -3.18 -4.11
C LEU A 383 -16.56 -4.53 -3.45
N GLU A 384 -17.79 -5.02 -3.46
CA GLU A 384 -18.16 -6.34 -2.92
C GLU A 384 -17.63 -7.47 -3.79
N HIS A 385 -17.84 -7.39 -5.11
CA HIS A 385 -17.38 -8.41 -6.05
C HIS A 385 -15.87 -8.61 -6.05
N LEU A 386 -15.10 -7.53 -5.92
CA LEU A 386 -13.64 -7.53 -5.89
C LEU A 386 -13.06 -7.64 -4.48
N PHE A 387 -13.89 -7.72 -3.44
CA PHE A 387 -13.48 -7.72 -2.04
C PHE A 387 -12.52 -6.57 -1.70
N GLN A 388 -12.74 -5.40 -2.29
CA GLN A 388 -11.78 -4.30 -2.28
C GLN A 388 -11.51 -3.77 -0.85
N ILE A 389 -12.54 -3.61 -0.04
CA ILE A 389 -12.41 -3.12 1.33
C ILE A 389 -11.62 -4.11 2.20
N GLN A 390 -11.91 -5.40 2.09
CA GLN A 390 -11.17 -6.45 2.80
C GLN A 390 -9.69 -6.45 2.40
N ASN A 391 -9.41 -6.37 1.10
CA ASN A 391 -8.05 -6.35 0.56
C ASN A 391 -7.26 -5.12 1.06
N GLN A 392 -7.88 -3.94 1.08
CA GLN A 392 -7.25 -2.71 1.59
C GLN A 392 -6.99 -2.79 3.10
N ILE A 393 -7.96 -3.24 3.89
CA ILE A 393 -7.83 -3.44 5.34
C ILE A 393 -6.67 -4.39 5.64
N GLU A 394 -6.60 -5.54 4.99
CA GLU A 394 -5.57 -6.53 5.24
C GLU A 394 -4.19 -6.07 4.74
N MET A 395 -4.12 -5.35 3.62
CA MET A 395 -2.88 -4.75 3.14
C MET A 395 -2.36 -3.69 4.13
N ALA A 396 -3.21 -2.81 4.63
CA ALA A 396 -2.83 -1.80 5.61
C ALA A 396 -2.33 -2.44 6.93
N LYS A 397 -3.02 -3.47 7.41
CA LYS A 397 -2.59 -4.28 8.58
C LYS A 397 -1.23 -4.91 8.36
N ALA A 398 -1.03 -5.60 7.24
CA ALA A 398 0.21 -6.32 6.93
C ALA A 398 1.41 -5.37 6.82
N CYS A 399 1.19 -4.18 6.26
CA CYS A 399 2.23 -3.19 6.02
C CYS A 399 2.43 -2.20 7.18
N TRP A 400 1.59 -2.20 8.22
CA TRP A 400 1.63 -1.24 9.33
C TRP A 400 1.54 0.22 8.85
N VAL A 401 0.62 0.50 7.95
CA VAL A 401 0.39 1.85 7.39
C VAL A 401 -1.09 2.22 7.45
N PRO A 402 -1.44 3.51 7.65
CA PRO A 402 -2.82 3.97 7.52
C PRO A 402 -3.42 3.61 6.17
N LEU A 403 -4.74 3.40 6.10
CA LEU A 403 -5.45 3.13 4.83
C LEU A 403 -5.16 4.19 3.76
N SER A 404 -5.11 5.47 4.13
CA SER A 404 -4.81 6.57 3.22
C SER A 404 -3.45 6.42 2.52
N PHE A 405 -2.45 5.77 3.15
CA PHE A 405 -1.15 5.55 2.51
C PHE A 405 -1.20 4.56 1.34
N LEU A 406 -2.24 3.72 1.26
CA LEU A 406 -2.40 2.78 0.14
C LEU A 406 -2.63 3.51 -1.20
N SER A 407 -3.36 4.62 -1.17
CA SER A 407 -3.68 5.46 -2.34
C SER A 407 -2.79 6.70 -2.47
N GLU A 408 -2.30 7.25 -1.34
CA GLU A 408 -1.61 8.53 -1.29
C GLU A 408 -0.09 8.45 -1.32
N ARG A 409 0.48 7.28 -1.07
CA ARG A 409 1.93 7.06 -0.96
C ARG A 409 2.39 5.94 -1.88
N GLY A 410 3.64 6.02 -2.35
CA GLY A 410 4.28 4.93 -3.10
C GLY A 410 4.54 3.67 -2.24
N GLN A 411 4.97 2.59 -2.88
CA GLN A 411 5.22 1.29 -2.21
C GLN A 411 6.33 1.34 -1.15
N GLN A 412 7.27 2.27 -1.26
CA GLN A 412 8.42 2.42 -0.36
C GLN A 412 8.02 2.52 1.12
N ILE A 413 6.98 3.28 1.44
CA ILE A 413 6.56 3.50 2.83
C ILE A 413 6.01 2.21 3.48
N LYS A 414 5.39 1.34 2.69
CA LYS A 414 4.84 0.06 3.16
C LYS A 414 5.96 -0.88 3.64
N VAL A 415 7.00 -1.02 2.82
CA VAL A 415 8.17 -1.84 3.17
C VAL A 415 8.94 -1.21 4.33
N PHE A 416 9.13 0.12 4.30
CA PHE A 416 9.85 0.82 5.36
C PHE A 416 9.17 0.68 6.72
N SER A 417 7.84 0.77 6.77
CA SER A 417 7.09 0.58 8.02
C SER A 417 7.23 -0.85 8.57
N GLN A 418 7.11 -1.86 7.70
CA GLN A 418 7.34 -3.26 8.11
C GLN A 418 8.76 -3.50 8.62
N MET A 419 9.76 -2.92 7.94
CA MET A 419 11.16 -3.00 8.36
C MET A 419 11.36 -2.33 9.72
N ALA A 420 10.82 -1.13 9.93
CA ALA A 420 10.95 -0.39 11.18
C ALA A 420 10.29 -1.14 12.35
N TYR A 421 9.12 -1.72 12.13
CA TYR A 421 8.47 -2.57 13.14
C TYR A 421 9.35 -3.76 13.53
N LYS A 422 9.85 -4.52 12.53
CA LYS A 422 10.66 -5.72 12.79
C LYS A 422 12.05 -5.38 13.32
N ALA A 423 12.67 -4.31 12.83
CA ALA A 423 13.96 -3.81 13.32
C ALA A 423 13.89 -3.51 14.83
N ARG A 424 12.80 -2.83 15.26
CA ARG A 424 12.55 -2.57 16.69
C ARG A 424 12.50 -3.87 17.50
N GLN A 425 11.80 -4.91 17.02
CA GLN A 425 11.72 -6.21 17.71
C GLN A 425 13.08 -6.91 17.84
N LEU A 426 13.92 -6.78 16.80
CA LEU A 426 15.25 -7.42 16.75
C LEU A 426 16.37 -6.55 17.37
N GLY A 427 16.03 -5.36 17.84
CA GLY A 427 16.98 -4.42 18.46
C GLY A 427 17.89 -3.71 17.47
N PHE A 428 17.48 -3.57 16.19
CA PHE A 428 18.19 -2.76 15.19
C PHE A 428 17.63 -1.34 15.12
N LEU A 429 18.51 -0.38 14.86
CA LEU A 429 18.17 1.00 14.49
C LEU A 429 18.50 1.25 13.03
N ILE A 430 17.58 1.95 12.34
CA ILE A 430 17.67 2.25 10.91
C ILE A 430 18.28 3.64 10.71
N PRO A 431 19.41 3.78 9.99
CA PRO A 431 20.01 5.10 9.76
C PRO A 431 19.10 5.98 8.88
N THR A 432 19.12 7.26 9.13
CA THR A 432 18.47 8.26 8.28
C THR A 432 19.49 8.96 7.41
N PHE A 433 19.37 8.79 6.10
CA PHE A 433 20.23 9.46 5.13
C PHE A 433 19.64 10.81 4.71
N LYS A 434 20.52 11.79 4.44
CA LYS A 434 20.10 12.99 3.72
C LYS A 434 19.58 12.58 2.34
N LYS A 435 18.49 13.19 1.90
CA LYS A 435 18.10 13.08 0.50
C LYS A 435 19.22 13.67 -0.35
N SER A 436 19.86 12.84 -1.15
CA SER A 436 20.84 13.29 -2.13
C SER A 436 20.20 14.32 -3.03
N GLY A 437 20.91 15.42 -3.31
CA GLY A 437 20.46 16.40 -4.29
C GLY A 437 20.37 15.76 -5.71
N PRO A 438 19.83 16.47 -6.72
CA PRO A 438 19.55 15.93 -8.05
C PRO A 438 20.80 15.51 -8.86
N THR A 439 21.99 15.59 -8.33
CA THR A 439 23.28 15.50 -9.05
C THR A 439 23.98 14.15 -9.04
N LEU A 440 23.47 13.13 -8.35
CA LEU A 440 24.04 11.79 -8.44
C LEU A 440 23.23 10.95 -9.45
N GLU A 441 23.89 10.54 -10.53
CA GLU A 441 23.33 9.53 -11.42
C GLU A 441 22.97 8.28 -10.59
N PRO A 442 21.79 7.68 -10.81
CA PRO A 442 21.42 6.48 -10.10
C PRO A 442 22.38 5.35 -10.49
N GLU A 443 22.93 4.64 -9.49
CA GLU A 443 23.68 3.41 -9.75
C GLU A 443 22.81 2.45 -10.56
N LYS A 444 23.26 2.13 -11.77
CA LYS A 444 22.60 1.18 -12.66
C LYS A 444 23.13 -0.22 -12.40
N TYR A 445 22.24 -1.19 -12.29
CA TYR A 445 22.60 -2.60 -12.25
C TYR A 445 21.78 -3.39 -13.27
N GLN A 446 22.31 -4.53 -13.68
CA GLN A 446 21.62 -5.39 -14.64
C GLN A 446 20.44 -6.08 -13.98
N GLY A 447 19.24 -5.95 -14.58
CA GLY A 447 18.01 -6.58 -14.12
C GLY A 447 17.95 -8.08 -14.40
N ALA A 448 16.73 -8.61 -14.41
CA ALA A 448 16.46 -10.01 -14.74
C ALA A 448 16.92 -10.39 -16.16
N THR A 449 17.19 -11.67 -16.36
CA THR A 449 17.38 -12.25 -17.69
C THR A 449 16.05 -12.67 -18.28
N VAL A 450 15.89 -12.39 -19.58
CA VAL A 450 14.88 -13.02 -20.43
C VAL A 450 15.65 -13.81 -21.47
N LEU A 451 15.55 -15.14 -21.44
CA LEU A 451 16.20 -16.01 -22.40
C LEU A 451 15.71 -15.70 -23.83
N GLU A 452 16.53 -16.05 -24.83
CA GLU A 452 16.10 -15.90 -26.22
C GLU A 452 14.85 -16.76 -26.49
N ALA A 453 13.83 -16.13 -27.10
CA ALA A 453 12.61 -16.79 -27.45
C ALA A 453 12.81 -17.55 -28.77
N GLN A 454 12.75 -18.88 -28.71
CA GLN A 454 12.69 -19.71 -29.92
C GLN A 454 11.26 -19.61 -30.46
N THR A 455 11.01 -18.57 -31.27
CA THR A 455 9.67 -18.25 -31.79
C THR A 455 9.14 -19.37 -32.70
N GLY A 456 7.84 -19.68 -32.57
CA GLY A 456 7.21 -20.73 -33.34
C GLY A 456 5.85 -21.17 -32.82
N ALA A 457 5.22 -22.07 -33.55
CA ALA A 457 4.00 -22.78 -33.15
C ALA A 457 4.40 -24.19 -32.72
N TYR A 458 4.15 -24.52 -31.46
CA TYR A 458 4.49 -25.81 -30.87
C TYR A 458 3.23 -26.64 -30.69
N TYR A 459 3.20 -27.76 -31.37
CA TYR A 459 2.15 -28.78 -31.29
C TYR A 459 2.63 -30.01 -30.49
N THR A 460 3.65 -29.81 -29.68
CA THR A 460 4.10 -30.67 -28.60
C THR A 460 3.85 -29.94 -27.29
N PRO A 461 3.60 -30.64 -26.17
CA PRO A 461 3.41 -29.96 -24.88
C PRO A 461 4.64 -29.15 -24.46
N ILE A 462 4.40 -27.92 -23.97
CA ILE A 462 5.42 -27.07 -23.36
C ILE A 462 5.17 -26.99 -21.87
N THR A 463 6.13 -27.46 -21.08
CA THR A 463 6.05 -27.48 -19.62
C THR A 463 6.63 -26.20 -19.04
N ALA A 464 5.84 -25.49 -18.24
CA ALA A 464 6.28 -24.31 -17.52
C ALA A 464 6.76 -24.70 -16.13
N LEU A 465 8.06 -24.48 -15.87
CA LEU A 465 8.69 -24.57 -14.56
C LEU A 465 8.91 -23.16 -14.03
N ASP A 466 8.51 -22.89 -12.78
CA ASP A 466 8.57 -21.56 -12.18
C ASP A 466 9.16 -21.60 -10.77
N PHE A 467 10.04 -20.64 -10.45
CA PHE A 467 10.59 -20.55 -9.11
C PHE A 467 9.60 -19.92 -8.12
N ALA A 468 9.28 -20.61 -7.06
CA ALA A 468 8.41 -20.12 -5.99
C ALA A 468 9.01 -18.87 -5.32
N SER A 469 8.49 -17.68 -5.68
CA SER A 469 8.95 -16.39 -5.14
C SER A 469 10.47 -16.22 -5.25
N LEU A 470 11.02 -16.28 -6.46
CA LEU A 470 12.47 -16.32 -6.75
C LEU A 470 13.30 -15.34 -5.93
N TYR A 471 13.03 -14.03 -6.04
CA TYR A 471 13.84 -13.00 -5.37
C TYR A 471 13.77 -13.06 -3.84
N PRO A 472 12.59 -13.16 -3.22
CA PRO A 472 12.49 -13.44 -1.78
C PRO A 472 13.25 -14.69 -1.33
N SER A 473 13.17 -15.76 -2.10
CA SER A 473 13.86 -17.04 -1.79
C SER A 473 15.37 -16.91 -1.89
N ILE A 474 15.90 -16.19 -2.90
CA ILE A 474 17.33 -15.87 -3.02
C ILE A 474 17.80 -15.05 -1.81
N MET A 475 17.05 -14.03 -1.42
CA MET A 475 17.41 -13.20 -0.27
C MET A 475 17.50 -14.01 1.03
N CYS A 476 16.57 -14.95 1.24
CA CYS A 476 16.59 -15.86 2.39
C CYS A 476 17.73 -16.87 2.30
N ALA A 477 17.92 -17.52 1.15
CA ALA A 477 18.91 -18.57 0.95
C ALA A 477 20.36 -18.07 1.17
N HIS A 478 20.63 -16.85 0.75
CA HIS A 478 21.98 -16.25 0.78
C HIS A 478 22.11 -15.14 1.81
N ASN A 479 21.17 -15.05 2.75
CA ASN A 479 21.16 -14.09 3.87
C ASN A 479 21.45 -12.64 3.42
N LEU A 480 20.81 -12.18 2.33
CA LEU A 480 21.04 -10.86 1.75
C LEU A 480 20.27 -9.80 2.53
N CYS A 481 20.99 -8.99 3.29
CA CYS A 481 20.41 -7.97 4.16
C CYS A 481 21.36 -6.78 4.34
N TYR A 482 20.82 -5.66 4.79
CA TYR A 482 21.60 -4.49 5.23
C TYR A 482 22.62 -4.84 6.32
N SER A 483 22.23 -5.71 7.27
CA SER A 483 23.02 -6.11 8.43
C SER A 483 24.01 -7.25 8.17
N THR A 484 24.06 -7.80 6.95
CA THR A 484 24.93 -8.91 6.58
C THR A 484 25.95 -8.55 5.51
N LEU A 485 25.77 -7.41 4.82
CA LEU A 485 26.73 -6.93 3.82
C LEU A 485 28.00 -6.44 4.51
N VAL A 486 29.14 -7.03 4.19
CA VAL A 486 30.47 -6.63 4.69
C VAL A 486 30.86 -5.31 4.01
N MET A 487 30.89 -4.23 4.78
CA MET A 487 31.29 -2.89 4.31
C MET A 487 32.58 -2.40 4.96
N ASP A 488 32.93 -2.97 6.14
CA ASP A 488 34.10 -2.61 6.92
C ASP A 488 35.02 -3.83 7.05
N PRO A 489 36.28 -3.74 6.59
CA PRO A 489 37.23 -4.84 6.63
C PRO A 489 37.46 -5.46 8.02
N GLN A 490 37.26 -4.70 9.10
CA GLN A 490 37.40 -5.22 10.46
C GLN A 490 36.40 -6.33 10.81
N PHE A 491 35.27 -6.41 10.07
CA PHE A 491 34.24 -7.44 10.25
C PHE A 491 34.31 -8.54 9.18
N ASP A 492 35.30 -8.52 8.33
CA ASP A 492 35.54 -9.60 7.37
C ASP A 492 36.38 -10.73 8.00
N ASN A 493 36.13 -11.95 7.57
CA ASN A 493 36.85 -13.15 8.02
C ASN A 493 36.87 -13.37 9.54
N LEU A 494 35.79 -13.01 10.24
CA LEU A 494 35.68 -13.24 11.68
C LEU A 494 35.59 -14.75 12.00
N PRO A 495 36.21 -15.20 13.11
CA PRO A 495 36.10 -16.60 13.55
C PRO A 495 34.63 -17.01 13.78
N GLY A 496 34.22 -18.15 13.25
CA GLY A 496 32.88 -18.70 13.41
C GLY A 496 31.80 -18.06 12.52
N VAL A 497 32.17 -17.12 11.67
CA VAL A 497 31.25 -16.49 10.70
C VAL A 497 31.56 -17.07 9.31
N GLU A 498 30.52 -17.54 8.64
CA GLU A 498 30.57 -17.97 7.24
C GLU A 498 30.25 -16.79 6.33
N TYR A 499 30.94 -16.73 5.18
CA TYR A 499 30.76 -15.66 4.20
C TYR A 499 30.55 -16.22 2.81
N GLU A 500 29.69 -15.57 2.04
CA GLU A 500 29.45 -15.89 0.62
C GLU A 500 29.77 -14.67 -0.24
N GLN A 501 30.51 -14.86 -1.34
CA GLN A 501 30.92 -13.79 -2.25
C GLN A 501 30.05 -13.77 -3.51
N PHE A 502 29.56 -12.59 -3.85
CA PHE A 502 28.77 -12.35 -5.07
C PHE A 502 29.35 -11.15 -5.83
N GLY A 503 30.22 -11.43 -6.82
CA GLY A 503 30.93 -10.38 -7.52
C GLY A 503 31.72 -9.50 -6.54
N PRO A 504 31.48 -8.18 -6.47
CA PRO A 504 32.18 -7.31 -5.53
C PRO A 504 31.59 -7.35 -4.10
N HIS A 505 30.45 -8.00 -3.87
CA HIS A 505 29.72 -7.96 -2.61
C HIS A 505 29.92 -9.25 -1.81
N ARG A 506 30.09 -9.11 -0.51
CA ARG A 506 30.30 -10.22 0.42
C ARG A 506 29.31 -10.14 1.57
N PHE A 507 28.62 -11.24 1.86
CA PHE A 507 27.58 -11.31 2.88
C PHE A 507 27.89 -12.40 3.92
N ALA A 508 27.69 -12.06 5.20
CA ALA A 508 27.74 -13.02 6.30
C ALA A 508 26.51 -13.94 6.27
N GLN A 509 26.71 -15.26 6.36
CA GLN A 509 25.67 -16.26 6.11
C GLN A 509 24.99 -16.77 7.37
N ASN A 510 25.75 -17.26 8.34
CA ASN A 510 25.24 -17.93 9.54
C ASN A 510 24.93 -16.98 10.70
N VAL A 511 24.43 -15.79 10.38
CA VAL A 511 24.10 -14.74 11.36
C VAL A 511 22.65 -14.28 11.22
N PRO A 512 21.98 -13.87 12.32
CA PRO A 512 20.65 -13.31 12.25
C PRO A 512 20.60 -12.01 11.43
N SER A 513 19.53 -11.82 10.66
CA SER A 513 19.38 -10.65 9.80
C SER A 513 17.93 -10.19 9.69
N LEU A 514 17.72 -8.95 9.27
CA LEU A 514 16.41 -8.34 9.26
C LEU A 514 15.53 -8.81 8.08
N LEU A 515 16.00 -8.69 6.84
CA LEU A 515 15.18 -8.95 5.65
C LEU A 515 14.78 -10.41 5.49
N PRO A 516 15.69 -11.40 5.62
CA PRO A 516 15.32 -12.81 5.60
C PRO A 516 14.30 -13.20 6.68
N VAL A 517 14.39 -12.63 7.88
CA VAL A 517 13.41 -12.87 8.95
C VAL A 517 12.04 -12.33 8.56
N ILE A 518 11.96 -11.10 8.04
CA ILE A 518 10.70 -10.52 7.55
C ILE A 518 10.08 -11.40 6.45
N LEU A 519 10.89 -11.83 5.47
CA LEU A 519 10.44 -12.67 4.36
C LEU A 519 9.93 -14.04 4.84
N SER A 520 10.63 -14.65 5.78
CA SER A 520 10.23 -15.92 6.39
C SER A 520 8.92 -15.79 7.16
N ASP A 521 8.76 -14.73 7.94
CA ASP A 521 7.52 -14.44 8.66
C ASP A 521 6.35 -14.23 7.69
N LEU A 522 6.53 -13.43 6.64
CA LEU A 522 5.50 -13.19 5.63
C LEU A 522 5.11 -14.47 4.88
N LYS A 523 6.08 -15.35 4.58
CA LYS A 523 5.81 -16.67 3.97
C LYS A 523 4.99 -17.56 4.91
N ALA A 524 5.32 -17.58 6.19
CA ALA A 524 4.59 -18.34 7.22
C ALA A 524 3.17 -17.80 7.41
N TYR A 525 2.99 -16.47 7.49
CA TYR A 525 1.68 -15.83 7.60
C TYR A 525 0.82 -16.11 6.37
N ARG A 526 1.40 -16.05 5.17
CA ARG A 526 0.69 -16.40 3.94
C ARG A 526 0.22 -17.85 3.93
N LYS A 527 1.07 -18.79 4.34
CA LYS A 527 0.70 -20.21 4.45
C LYS A 527 -0.45 -20.41 5.44
N LYS A 528 -0.40 -19.76 6.59
CA LYS A 528 -1.49 -19.77 7.59
C LYS A 528 -2.77 -19.19 7.02
N ALA A 529 -2.72 -18.04 6.37
CA ALA A 529 -3.90 -17.40 5.77
C ALA A 529 -4.54 -18.26 4.68
N LYS A 530 -3.76 -18.93 3.82
CA LYS A 530 -4.27 -19.89 2.83
C LYS A 530 -4.99 -21.10 3.49
N LYS A 531 -4.45 -21.60 4.59
CA LYS A 531 -5.09 -22.69 5.35
C LYS A 531 -6.43 -22.24 5.96
N LEU A 532 -6.46 -21.04 6.56
CA LEU A 532 -7.70 -20.48 7.13
C LEU A 532 -8.72 -20.16 6.03
N MET A 533 -8.28 -19.67 4.86
CA MET A 533 -9.14 -19.45 3.69
C MET A 533 -9.84 -20.74 3.26
N ALA A 534 -9.10 -21.85 3.12
CA ALA A 534 -9.69 -23.14 2.75
C ALA A 534 -10.68 -23.67 3.81
N GLN A 535 -10.44 -23.40 5.09
CA GLN A 535 -11.35 -23.76 6.18
C GLN A 535 -12.63 -22.89 6.24
N ALA A 536 -12.56 -21.69 5.69
CA ALA A 536 -13.63 -20.69 5.69
C ALA A 536 -14.40 -20.65 4.36
N GLU A 537 -14.19 -21.59 3.46
CA GLU A 537 -14.83 -21.66 2.15
C GLU A 537 -16.35 -21.47 2.23
N GLY A 538 -16.90 -20.57 1.40
CA GLY A 538 -18.31 -20.22 1.38
C GLY A 538 -18.78 -19.29 2.53
N THR A 539 -17.89 -18.84 3.40
CA THR A 539 -18.20 -17.88 4.47
C THR A 539 -17.64 -16.47 4.15
N PRO A 540 -18.16 -15.39 4.77
CA PRO A 540 -17.58 -14.05 4.62
C PRO A 540 -16.10 -13.94 5.03
N MET A 541 -15.63 -14.83 5.90
CA MET A 541 -14.23 -14.85 6.33
C MET A 541 -13.25 -15.35 5.27
N GLU A 542 -13.73 -16.11 4.28
CA GLU A 542 -12.91 -16.53 3.13
C GLU A 542 -12.28 -15.32 2.41
N ALA A 543 -13.07 -14.29 2.15
CA ALA A 543 -12.60 -13.06 1.51
C ALA A 543 -11.55 -12.32 2.35
N VAL A 544 -11.72 -12.27 3.68
CA VAL A 544 -10.75 -11.68 4.60
C VAL A 544 -9.42 -12.43 4.53
N TYR A 545 -9.44 -13.76 4.64
CA TYR A 545 -8.22 -14.56 4.57
C TYR A 545 -7.56 -14.54 3.19
N ASN A 546 -8.36 -14.44 2.11
CA ASN A 546 -7.82 -14.20 0.77
C ASN A 546 -7.11 -12.84 0.68
N GLY A 547 -7.70 -11.78 1.22
CA GLY A 547 -7.06 -10.47 1.34
C GLY A 547 -5.74 -10.55 2.12
N GLN A 548 -5.69 -11.26 3.23
CA GLN A 548 -4.48 -11.47 4.03
C GLN A 548 -3.37 -12.16 3.21
N GLN A 549 -3.66 -13.30 2.55
CA GLN A 549 -2.64 -14.01 1.80
C GLN A 549 -2.12 -13.20 0.59
N LEU A 550 -2.98 -12.39 -0.05
CA LEU A 550 -2.58 -11.48 -1.14
C LEU A 550 -1.70 -10.35 -0.61
N ALA A 551 -2.05 -9.75 0.52
CA ALA A 551 -1.26 -8.71 1.16
C ALA A 551 0.16 -9.19 1.49
N TYR A 552 0.29 -10.38 2.06
CA TYR A 552 1.60 -10.97 2.36
C TYR A 552 2.40 -11.27 1.08
N LYS A 553 1.75 -11.76 0.00
CA LYS A 553 2.41 -11.99 -1.30
C LYS A 553 2.98 -10.70 -1.89
N VAL A 554 2.18 -9.64 -1.92
CA VAL A 554 2.59 -8.33 -2.46
C VAL A 554 3.70 -7.73 -1.61
N SER A 555 3.61 -7.82 -0.28
CA SER A 555 4.66 -7.34 0.64
C SER A 555 5.99 -8.03 0.40
N MET A 556 6.04 -9.36 0.28
CA MET A 556 7.26 -10.11 0.00
C MET A 556 7.93 -9.65 -1.31
N ASN A 557 7.13 -9.51 -2.37
CA ASN A 557 7.65 -9.13 -3.69
C ASN A 557 8.13 -7.67 -3.75
N SER A 558 7.66 -6.81 -2.85
CA SER A 558 8.04 -5.39 -2.79
C SER A 558 9.40 -5.14 -2.14
N ILE A 559 9.91 -6.07 -1.31
CA ILE A 559 11.16 -5.87 -0.54
C ILE A 559 12.37 -5.74 -1.45
N TYR A 560 12.50 -6.57 -2.48
CA TYR A 560 13.56 -6.46 -3.48
C TYR A 560 13.58 -5.07 -4.13
N GLY A 561 12.43 -4.61 -4.64
CA GLY A 561 12.30 -3.30 -5.28
C GLY A 561 12.59 -2.11 -4.34
N PHE A 562 12.31 -2.28 -3.05
CA PHE A 562 12.65 -1.29 -2.03
C PHE A 562 14.18 -1.09 -1.92
N CYS A 563 14.94 -2.18 -1.84
CA CYS A 563 16.40 -2.13 -1.75
C CYS A 563 17.05 -1.55 -3.01
N GLY A 564 16.49 -1.85 -4.20
CA GLY A 564 17.02 -1.43 -5.50
C GLY A 564 16.68 0.00 -5.93
N ALA A 565 15.80 0.68 -5.20
CA ALA A 565 15.39 2.04 -5.54
C ALA A 565 16.43 3.07 -5.10
N SER A 566 17.32 3.49 -5.99
CA SER A 566 18.45 4.41 -5.70
C SER A 566 18.04 5.75 -5.06
N LYS A 567 16.82 6.24 -5.34
CA LYS A 567 16.21 7.43 -4.71
C LYS A 567 15.20 7.07 -3.61
N GLY A 568 15.26 5.84 -3.10
CA GLY A 568 14.37 5.32 -2.07
C GLY A 568 14.66 5.87 -0.66
N ILE A 569 13.91 5.35 0.32
CA ILE A 569 14.06 5.74 1.73
C ILE A 569 15.36 5.17 2.31
N LEU A 570 15.73 3.93 1.94
CA LEU A 570 16.92 3.23 2.40
C LEU A 570 17.55 2.43 1.25
N PRO A 571 18.19 3.08 0.27
CA PRO A 571 18.73 2.42 -0.90
C PRO A 571 19.97 1.60 -0.58
N LEU A 572 20.04 0.36 -1.06
CA LEU A 572 21.26 -0.47 -1.05
C LEU A 572 21.29 -1.36 -2.30
N VAL A 573 21.77 -0.77 -3.41
CA VAL A 573 21.82 -1.41 -4.72
C VAL A 573 22.61 -2.72 -4.70
N ALA A 574 23.59 -2.87 -3.81
CA ALA A 574 24.35 -4.10 -3.62
C ALA A 574 23.46 -5.33 -3.37
N ILE A 575 22.37 -5.20 -2.58
CA ILE A 575 21.41 -6.29 -2.37
C ILE A 575 20.69 -6.61 -3.69
N ALA A 576 20.11 -5.59 -4.33
CA ALA A 576 19.31 -5.79 -5.54
C ALA A 576 20.12 -6.35 -6.71
N SER A 577 21.34 -5.88 -6.91
CA SER A 577 22.25 -6.39 -7.95
C SER A 577 22.67 -7.85 -7.68
N THR A 578 22.89 -8.22 -6.43
CA THR A 578 23.19 -9.59 -6.03
C THR A 578 22.01 -10.53 -6.29
N VAL A 579 20.78 -10.10 -5.92
CA VAL A 579 19.55 -10.87 -6.15
C VAL A 579 19.35 -11.14 -7.64
N THR A 580 19.46 -10.13 -8.50
CA THR A 580 19.25 -10.32 -9.95
C THR A 580 20.38 -11.13 -10.58
N MET A 581 21.63 -10.95 -10.15
CA MET A 581 22.75 -11.74 -10.62
C MET A 581 22.54 -13.22 -10.30
N ARG A 582 22.17 -13.55 -9.05
CA ARG A 582 21.92 -14.95 -8.66
C ARG A 582 20.71 -15.53 -9.37
N GLY A 583 19.63 -14.75 -9.54
CA GLY A 583 18.46 -15.18 -10.31
C GLY A 583 18.81 -15.55 -11.75
N ARG A 584 19.63 -14.74 -12.43
CA ARG A 584 20.12 -15.07 -13.79
C ARG A 584 20.90 -16.37 -13.82
N GLN A 585 21.81 -16.57 -12.87
CA GLN A 585 22.59 -17.81 -12.76
C GLN A 585 21.68 -19.03 -12.57
N MET A 586 20.67 -18.93 -11.71
CA MET A 586 19.74 -20.03 -11.44
C MET A 586 18.92 -20.43 -12.68
N ILE A 587 18.48 -19.47 -13.48
CA ILE A 587 17.77 -19.73 -14.75
C ILE A 587 18.69 -20.45 -15.74
N GLU A 588 19.95 -20.02 -15.90
CA GLU A 588 20.92 -20.67 -16.78
C GLU A 588 21.33 -22.06 -16.27
N GLU A 589 21.52 -22.24 -14.97
CA GLU A 589 21.81 -23.54 -14.35
C GLU A 589 20.63 -24.50 -14.57
N THR A 590 19.39 -24.05 -14.41
CA THR A 590 18.19 -24.85 -14.67
C THR A 590 18.11 -25.28 -16.14
N LYS A 591 18.31 -24.35 -17.07
CA LYS A 591 18.33 -24.66 -18.50
C LYS A 591 19.38 -25.70 -18.82
N THR A 592 20.63 -25.48 -18.39
CA THR A 592 21.76 -26.40 -18.63
C THR A 592 21.49 -27.78 -18.06
N TYR A 593 20.95 -27.86 -16.84
CA TYR A 593 20.64 -29.14 -16.22
C TYR A 593 19.56 -29.93 -16.96
N VAL A 594 18.44 -29.24 -17.31
CA VAL A 594 17.32 -29.88 -18.02
C VAL A 594 17.75 -30.39 -19.39
N GLU A 595 18.46 -29.58 -20.18
CA GLU A 595 18.93 -29.98 -21.52
C GLU A 595 19.96 -31.11 -21.47
N ALA A 596 20.77 -31.22 -20.41
CA ALA A 596 21.77 -32.27 -20.23
C ALA A 596 21.20 -33.58 -19.68
N ASN A 597 20.19 -33.55 -18.81
CA ASN A 597 19.74 -34.74 -18.05
C ASN A 597 18.37 -35.28 -18.55
N PHE A 598 17.68 -34.57 -19.41
CA PHE A 598 16.43 -35.02 -20.03
C PHE A 598 16.63 -35.15 -21.53
N PRO A 599 16.85 -36.38 -22.07
CA PRO A 599 17.13 -36.58 -23.47
C PRO A 599 16.08 -35.95 -24.40
N GLY A 600 16.53 -35.13 -25.36
CA GLY A 600 15.67 -34.44 -26.29
C GLY A 600 14.94 -33.19 -25.73
N ALA A 601 15.13 -32.87 -24.46
CA ALA A 601 14.54 -31.66 -23.88
C ALA A 601 15.20 -30.39 -24.43
N GLN A 602 14.40 -29.37 -24.71
CA GLN A 602 14.86 -28.06 -25.14
C GLN A 602 14.13 -26.95 -24.37
N VAL A 603 14.88 -25.99 -23.85
CA VAL A 603 14.31 -24.79 -23.23
C VAL A 603 13.99 -23.79 -24.34
N ARG A 604 12.70 -23.62 -24.65
CA ARG A 604 12.22 -22.76 -25.73
C ARG A 604 12.18 -21.30 -25.38
N TYR A 605 11.98 -21.00 -24.08
CA TYR A 605 11.86 -19.63 -23.56
C TYR A 605 12.07 -19.62 -22.03
N GLY A 606 12.43 -18.48 -21.47
CA GLY A 606 12.50 -18.25 -20.04
C GLY A 606 12.41 -16.76 -19.72
N ASP A 607 11.68 -16.40 -18.66
CA ASP A 607 11.48 -15.01 -18.25
C ASP A 607 11.57 -14.90 -16.74
N THR A 608 12.59 -14.21 -16.27
CA THR A 608 12.83 -13.84 -14.87
C THR A 608 12.91 -15.03 -13.90
N ASP A 609 11.83 -15.74 -13.68
CA ASP A 609 11.66 -16.83 -12.70
C ASP A 609 11.13 -18.13 -13.32
N SER A 610 10.86 -18.14 -14.62
CA SER A 610 10.29 -19.30 -15.30
C SER A 610 11.12 -19.79 -16.50
N VAL A 611 11.02 -21.08 -16.76
CA VAL A 611 11.56 -21.73 -17.97
C VAL A 611 10.47 -22.56 -18.63
N MET A 612 10.37 -22.45 -19.96
CA MET A 612 9.43 -23.17 -20.83
C MET A 612 10.18 -24.30 -21.54
N VAL A 613 9.89 -25.52 -21.14
CA VAL A 613 10.60 -26.71 -21.59
C VAL A 613 9.74 -27.54 -22.53
N GLU A 614 10.26 -27.84 -23.71
CA GLU A 614 9.74 -28.90 -24.57
C GLU A 614 10.49 -30.20 -24.27
N PHE A 615 9.79 -31.17 -23.70
CA PHE A 615 10.35 -32.51 -23.50
C PHE A 615 10.09 -33.40 -24.72
N ASP A 616 10.96 -34.37 -24.96
CA ASP A 616 10.69 -35.43 -25.92
C ASP A 616 9.61 -36.35 -25.39
N VAL A 617 8.45 -36.29 -25.99
CA VAL A 617 7.27 -37.09 -25.61
C VAL A 617 7.26 -38.49 -26.25
N GLN A 618 8.36 -38.90 -26.91
CA GLN A 618 8.54 -40.24 -27.47
C GLN A 618 7.39 -40.67 -28.41
N GLY A 619 6.93 -39.76 -29.24
CA GLY A 619 5.85 -40.02 -30.22
C GLY A 619 4.42 -40.05 -29.62
N ARG A 620 4.25 -39.81 -28.32
CA ARG A 620 2.93 -39.68 -27.68
C ARG A 620 2.14 -38.49 -28.27
N LYS A 621 0.80 -38.57 -28.25
CA LYS A 621 -0.07 -37.50 -28.77
C LYS A 621 -1.23 -37.21 -27.83
N GLY A 622 -1.81 -36.01 -27.95
CA GLY A 622 -2.97 -35.60 -27.19
C GLY A 622 -2.75 -35.68 -25.70
N GLN A 623 -3.68 -36.23 -24.95
CA GLN A 623 -3.64 -36.30 -23.50
C GLN A 623 -2.44 -37.10 -22.95
N ASP A 624 -2.08 -38.21 -23.60
CA ASP A 624 -0.92 -39.04 -23.21
C ASP A 624 0.40 -38.25 -23.28
N ALA A 625 0.55 -37.38 -24.28
CA ALA A 625 1.71 -36.50 -24.39
C ALA A 625 1.71 -35.43 -23.25
N ILE A 626 0.55 -34.88 -22.89
CA ILE A 626 0.41 -33.91 -21.81
C ILE A 626 0.77 -34.59 -20.48
N ASP A 627 0.18 -35.76 -20.19
CA ASP A 627 0.41 -36.48 -18.93
C ASP A 627 1.89 -36.90 -18.79
N TYR A 628 2.52 -37.32 -19.87
CA TYR A 628 3.93 -37.65 -19.86
C TYR A 628 4.84 -36.42 -19.65
N SER A 629 4.51 -35.29 -20.30
CA SER A 629 5.21 -34.02 -20.08
C SER A 629 5.04 -33.52 -18.65
N TRP A 630 3.88 -33.76 -18.03
CA TRP A 630 3.64 -33.47 -16.63
C TRP A 630 4.58 -34.26 -15.72
N GLN A 631 4.67 -35.59 -15.91
CA GLN A 631 5.58 -36.47 -15.13
C GLN A 631 7.06 -36.06 -15.30
N LEU A 632 7.49 -35.71 -16.53
CA LEU A 632 8.86 -35.23 -16.77
C LEU A 632 9.09 -33.86 -16.10
N GLY A 633 8.08 -32.98 -16.10
CA GLY A 633 8.14 -31.69 -15.45
C GLY A 633 8.24 -31.79 -13.93
N GLU A 634 7.46 -32.68 -13.29
CA GLU A 634 7.59 -32.97 -11.85
C GLU A 634 8.99 -33.46 -11.50
N ARG A 635 9.50 -34.42 -12.25
CA ARG A 635 10.87 -34.93 -12.04
C ARG A 635 11.93 -33.84 -12.25
N ALA A 636 11.79 -33.02 -13.29
CA ALA A 636 12.71 -31.92 -13.57
C ALA A 636 12.69 -30.86 -12.46
N SER A 637 11.51 -30.50 -11.95
CA SER A 637 11.37 -29.55 -10.84
C SER A 637 12.04 -30.05 -9.57
N GLU A 638 11.81 -31.32 -9.19
CA GLU A 638 12.43 -31.93 -8.02
C GLU A 638 13.97 -32.05 -8.12
N GLU A 639 14.47 -32.45 -9.28
CA GLU A 639 15.91 -32.58 -9.52
C GLU A 639 16.60 -31.21 -9.55
N CYS A 640 16.03 -30.22 -10.24
CA CYS A 640 16.57 -28.86 -10.30
C CYS A 640 16.53 -28.16 -8.93
N THR A 641 15.49 -28.35 -8.14
CA THR A 641 15.39 -27.77 -6.78
C THR A 641 16.60 -28.17 -5.92
N LYS A 642 17.11 -29.40 -6.06
CA LYS A 642 18.28 -29.90 -5.30
C LYS A 642 19.60 -29.20 -5.67
N LEU A 643 19.65 -28.50 -6.80
CA LEU A 643 20.85 -27.72 -7.19
C LEU A 643 20.98 -26.42 -6.39
N PHE A 644 19.91 -25.96 -5.77
CA PHE A 644 19.84 -24.65 -5.18
C PHE A 644 19.72 -24.71 -3.64
N LYS A 645 20.31 -23.71 -3.00
CA LYS A 645 20.21 -23.54 -1.54
C LYS A 645 18.76 -23.24 -1.12
N ALA A 646 18.24 -23.97 -0.15
CA ALA A 646 16.90 -23.73 0.39
C ALA A 646 16.78 -22.28 0.92
N PRO A 647 15.65 -21.62 0.78
CA PRO A 647 14.33 -22.11 0.38
C PRO A 647 13.98 -21.93 -1.10
N ASN A 648 14.96 -21.85 -2.00
CA ASN A 648 14.70 -21.83 -3.44
C ASN A 648 14.06 -23.15 -3.86
N ASP A 649 12.94 -23.04 -4.59
CA ASP A 649 12.12 -24.17 -4.99
C ASP A 649 11.61 -23.93 -6.41
N LEU A 650 11.88 -24.86 -7.32
CA LEU A 650 11.39 -24.85 -8.69
C LEU A 650 10.15 -25.73 -8.76
N GLU A 651 9.02 -25.17 -9.14
CA GLU A 651 7.75 -25.88 -9.19
C GLU A 651 7.29 -26.08 -10.63
N LEU A 652 6.62 -27.20 -10.91
CA LEU A 652 5.84 -27.36 -12.13
C LEU A 652 4.56 -26.53 -12.01
N GLU A 653 4.45 -25.50 -12.84
CA GLU A 653 3.27 -24.60 -12.78
C GLU A 653 2.12 -25.15 -13.65
N LYS A 654 2.41 -25.49 -14.90
CA LYS A 654 1.42 -25.94 -15.89
C LYS A 654 2.07 -26.54 -17.14
N VAL A 655 1.25 -27.21 -17.95
CA VAL A 655 1.62 -27.70 -19.26
C VAL A 655 0.70 -27.05 -20.31
N TYR A 656 1.32 -26.47 -21.33
CA TYR A 656 0.64 -25.82 -22.44
C TYR A 656 0.55 -26.73 -23.67
N TYR A 657 -0.63 -26.79 -24.33
CA TYR A 657 -0.80 -27.55 -25.56
C TYR A 657 -2.05 -27.10 -26.33
N PRO A 658 -1.94 -26.48 -27.52
CA PRO A 658 -0.70 -26.01 -28.18
C PRO A 658 -0.15 -24.74 -27.56
N TYR A 659 1.09 -24.38 -27.91
CA TYR A 659 1.80 -23.19 -27.46
C TYR A 659 2.36 -22.40 -28.65
N PHE A 660 2.06 -21.09 -28.69
CA PHE A 660 2.51 -20.18 -29.73
C PHE A 660 3.39 -19.09 -29.12
N LEU A 661 4.66 -19.12 -29.40
CA LEU A 661 5.63 -18.13 -28.92
C LEU A 661 5.91 -17.12 -30.03
N TYR A 662 5.41 -15.91 -29.88
CA TYR A 662 5.56 -14.84 -30.86
C TYR A 662 6.87 -14.04 -30.67
N SER A 663 7.16 -13.65 -29.42
CA SER A 663 8.38 -12.91 -29.03
C SER A 663 8.58 -12.99 -27.52
N LYS A 664 9.70 -12.43 -27.03
CA LYS A 664 9.89 -12.25 -25.58
C LYS A 664 8.65 -11.59 -24.96
N LYS A 665 8.10 -12.18 -23.89
CA LYS A 665 6.89 -11.74 -23.16
C LYS A 665 5.58 -11.76 -23.94
N ARG A 666 5.55 -12.40 -25.13
CA ARG A 666 4.33 -12.52 -25.94
C ARG A 666 4.16 -13.94 -26.43
N TYR A 667 3.24 -14.65 -25.81
CA TYR A 667 2.82 -16.00 -26.21
C TYR A 667 1.33 -16.20 -25.97
N ALA A 668 0.74 -17.15 -26.69
CA ALA A 668 -0.62 -17.62 -26.50
C ALA A 668 -0.59 -19.15 -26.37
N ALA A 669 -1.35 -19.70 -25.43
CA ALA A 669 -1.35 -21.12 -25.16
C ALA A 669 -2.69 -21.59 -24.60
N LYS A 670 -3.00 -22.88 -24.83
CA LYS A 670 -4.09 -23.58 -24.16
C LYS A 670 -3.50 -24.40 -23.00
N MET A 671 -4.12 -24.34 -21.83
CA MET A 671 -3.81 -25.14 -20.66
C MET A 671 -4.62 -26.41 -20.66
#